data_cb772a6e604449ad1188ac099ba39136
#
_entry.id   cb772a6e604449ad1188ac099ba39136
#
_cell.length_a   1.000
_cell.length_b   1.000
_cell.length_c   1.000
_cell.angle_alpha   90.00
_cell.angle_beta   90.00
_cell.angle_gamma   90.00
#
_symmetry.space_group_name_H-M   'P 1'
#
loop_
_entity.id
_entity.type
_entity.pdbx_description
1 polymer ?
#
loop_
_entity_poly.entity_id
_entity_poly.type
_entity_poly.pdbx_seq_one_letter_code
_entity_poly.pdbx_strand_id
1 'polypeptide(L)'
;MRLRSILLVGVAMMCACAVVANPAIIPTPKSYIACEGEFKLLPSHYVATSSAMLMPLANYLAEHLSVEADTKGDIVLKLDTTLKSEEYRLRVMADRVEILGGDYGGVFNGVATFMQLLPADVYKNLALPATVACCEVEDAPKYKYRGFMLDVCRTWITKEAIMEYVDLLAYHKINKLRLHLTDDEAWRLEIKSHPELAMVGGFRGGDSPIWPRYGKWTEKWGGYYTQADMREIIAYAKVRNIEVIPEIDLPGHSLAMASMHPEILCNYTPNLDDTFGYDTRSAFCAAKESNYTLLRDIIREVCQVFDTKYIHIGGDEVETSQWKRCPDCLALMAKLGYTKPEQLQAYFMRRISDMLAEYGKQPAVWNEAIDGGKLPANTLVFGWMGVKECKLSAAKGYKTIVMPGQYFYFDMKQSKREPGHDWAAIFDWSKTYGVTLTSLGFSAEEQKNVVGFEASFFSEAYASRTPENADFLHYQTFPRMLSLAEIAWVSSNSRDKDAFYKQMIEHYARLDAMGIAYRLMPPKVIFENGVLSAQSDDGSTIYVQNVVTNVGEVYTKPITTTKPERYVFVARRGSASSPEAAVEGYFRTLKPQFTLTSSMPQHSTMTFAKAQEYGRLARTARTCDVGDWIQFTFAQAVDCRRMQIATGNFQLPRFIFEQGYAEVSYDGKTFVTVGDLQNGMYVLDNPPHPIKAVRLVCSSQGNGAKYVSIQPPTIWPRL
;
A
#
# COMPACT_ATOMS: atom_id res chain seq x y z
N MET A 1 60.12 -27.19 -62.72
CA MET A 1 59.74 -26.30 -61.60
C MET A 1 58.29 -26.57 -61.24
N ARG A 2 58.03 -27.27 -60.12
CA ARG A 2 56.68 -27.58 -59.64
C ARG A 2 56.48 -26.78 -58.35
N LEU A 3 55.58 -25.79 -58.37
CA LEU A 3 55.11 -25.09 -57.18
C LEU A 3 54.10 -26.00 -56.40
N ARG A 4 54.40 -26.29 -55.15
CA ARG A 4 53.44 -26.91 -54.19
C ARG A 4 52.67 -25.83 -53.48
N SER A 5 51.34 -25.76 -53.68
CA SER A 5 50.45 -24.96 -52.93
C SER A 5 50.14 -25.66 -51.57
N ILE A 6 50.48 -25.02 -50.50
CA ILE A 6 50.10 -25.46 -49.13
C ILE A 6 48.76 -24.85 -48.84
N LEU A 7 47.72 -25.69 -48.69
CA LEU A 7 46.39 -25.32 -48.20
C LEU A 7 46.45 -25.27 -46.67
N LEU A 8 46.37 -24.07 -46.08
CA LEU A 8 46.11 -23.91 -44.65
C LEU A 8 44.56 -24.00 -44.38
N VAL A 9 44.15 -25.12 -43.79
CA VAL A 9 42.81 -25.26 -43.26
C VAL A 9 42.78 -24.63 -41.87
N GLY A 10 42.23 -23.41 -41.79
CA GLY A 10 41.92 -22.76 -40.53
C GLY A 10 40.64 -23.37 -39.92
N VAL A 11 40.76 -24.17 -38.87
CA VAL A 11 39.64 -24.61 -38.07
C VAL A 11 39.19 -23.43 -37.20
N ALA A 12 38.13 -22.76 -37.60
CA ALA A 12 37.44 -21.80 -36.75
C ALA A 12 36.68 -22.59 -35.65
N MET A 13 37.25 -22.59 -34.48
CA MET A 13 36.59 -23.10 -33.27
C MET A 13 35.47 -22.09 -32.90
N MET A 14 34.25 -22.33 -33.37
CA MET A 14 33.07 -21.63 -32.87
C MET A 14 32.87 -22.05 -31.39
N CYS A 15 33.37 -21.25 -30.46
CA CYS A 15 32.88 -21.29 -29.10
C CYS A 15 31.37 -20.91 -29.12
N ALA A 16 30.51 -21.89 -28.97
CA ALA A 16 29.14 -21.67 -28.64
C ALA A 16 29.13 -21.08 -27.22
N CYS A 17 29.17 -19.75 -27.07
CA CYS A 17 28.80 -19.10 -25.84
C CYS A 17 27.33 -19.46 -25.57
N ALA A 18 27.10 -20.39 -24.65
CA ALA A 18 25.80 -20.54 -24.07
C ALA A 18 25.43 -19.15 -23.52
N VAL A 19 24.36 -18.56 -24.05
CA VAL A 19 23.80 -17.33 -23.49
C VAL A 19 23.26 -17.72 -22.11
N VAL A 20 24.09 -17.54 -21.09
CA VAL A 20 23.63 -17.68 -19.70
C VAL A 20 22.61 -16.56 -19.50
N ALA A 21 21.36 -16.91 -19.26
CA ALA A 21 20.33 -15.94 -18.94
C ALA A 21 20.76 -15.12 -17.70
N ASN A 22 20.63 -13.80 -17.76
CA ASN A 22 20.92 -12.97 -16.61
C ASN A 22 20.01 -13.40 -15.43
N PRO A 23 20.55 -13.52 -14.21
CA PRO A 23 19.75 -13.88 -13.06
C PRO A 23 18.64 -12.84 -12.80
N ALA A 24 17.53 -13.29 -12.24
CA ALA A 24 16.39 -12.42 -11.92
C ALA A 24 16.71 -11.54 -10.70
N ILE A 25 17.45 -10.47 -10.89
CA ILE A 25 17.77 -9.46 -9.88
C ILE A 25 16.83 -8.28 -10.05
N ILE A 26 16.06 -7.94 -9.01
CA ILE A 26 15.14 -6.79 -9.00
C ILE A 26 15.51 -5.85 -7.84
N PRO A 27 15.79 -4.57 -8.11
CA PRO A 27 15.84 -3.92 -9.42
C PRO A 27 17.01 -4.43 -10.29
N THR A 28 16.80 -4.36 -11.60
CA THR A 28 17.77 -4.82 -12.61
C THR A 28 19.08 -4.02 -12.51
N PRO A 29 20.24 -4.68 -12.36
CA PRO A 29 21.51 -3.97 -12.25
C PRO A 29 21.92 -3.33 -13.59
N LYS A 30 22.68 -2.24 -13.49
CA LYS A 30 23.19 -1.50 -14.64
C LYS A 30 24.11 -2.35 -15.52
N SER A 31 24.92 -3.22 -14.89
CA SER A 31 25.83 -4.16 -15.57
C SER A 31 25.87 -5.47 -14.81
N TYR A 32 25.73 -6.58 -15.53
CA TYR A 32 25.95 -7.93 -15.05
C TYR A 32 26.79 -8.69 -16.08
N ILE A 33 27.91 -9.24 -15.65
CA ILE A 33 28.83 -10.02 -16.50
C ILE A 33 28.99 -11.40 -15.85
N ALA A 34 28.51 -12.44 -16.52
CA ALA A 34 28.74 -13.81 -16.10
C ALA A 34 30.22 -14.19 -16.29
N CYS A 35 30.81 -14.83 -15.29
CA CYS A 35 32.18 -15.33 -15.33
C CYS A 35 32.17 -16.86 -15.23
N GLU A 36 33.27 -17.50 -15.64
CA GLU A 36 33.41 -18.96 -15.49
C GLU A 36 33.62 -19.36 -14.03
N GLY A 37 33.02 -20.48 -13.62
CA GLY A 37 33.15 -21.05 -12.28
C GLY A 37 32.01 -20.69 -11.33
N GLU A 38 32.14 -21.18 -10.13
CA GLU A 38 31.15 -21.03 -9.05
C GLU A 38 31.85 -20.79 -7.71
N PHE A 39 31.29 -19.91 -6.88
CA PHE A 39 31.66 -19.79 -5.48
C PHE A 39 30.82 -20.77 -4.65
N LYS A 40 31.50 -21.61 -3.88
CA LYS A 40 30.83 -22.55 -2.99
C LYS A 40 30.85 -22.03 -1.56
N LEU A 41 29.74 -21.48 -1.09
CA LEU A 41 29.58 -21.02 0.28
C LEU A 41 29.57 -22.21 1.24
N LEU A 42 30.47 -22.21 2.23
CA LEU A 42 30.66 -23.25 3.22
C LEU A 42 30.37 -22.73 4.64
N PRO A 43 29.98 -23.59 5.60
CA PRO A 43 29.80 -23.20 7.01
C PRO A 43 31.07 -22.62 7.67
N SER A 44 32.26 -22.88 7.11
CA SER A 44 33.54 -22.38 7.62
C SER A 44 33.92 -21.00 7.07
N HIS A 45 33.13 -20.43 6.17
CA HIS A 45 33.40 -19.12 5.62
C HIS A 45 32.93 -18.00 6.59
N TYR A 46 33.51 -16.81 6.44
CA TYR A 46 33.21 -15.64 7.23
C TYR A 46 32.83 -14.46 6.35
N VAL A 47 31.89 -13.66 6.84
CA VAL A 47 31.66 -12.31 6.28
C VAL A 47 32.66 -11.36 6.94
N ALA A 48 33.48 -10.68 6.14
CA ALA A 48 34.59 -9.91 6.65
C ALA A 48 34.53 -8.43 6.37
N THR A 49 34.87 -7.62 7.38
CA THR A 49 35.13 -6.20 7.19
C THR A 49 36.13 -5.68 8.22
N SER A 50 37.03 -4.78 7.81
CA SER A 50 37.89 -4.02 8.71
C SER A 50 37.29 -2.70 9.18
N SER A 51 36.11 -2.33 8.63
CA SER A 51 35.41 -1.08 8.94
C SER A 51 34.42 -1.28 10.08
N ALA A 52 34.60 -0.59 11.19
CA ALA A 52 33.64 -0.58 12.30
C ALA A 52 32.23 -0.11 11.85
N MET A 53 32.16 0.78 10.85
CA MET A 53 30.90 1.26 10.27
C MET A 53 30.14 0.11 9.57
N LEU A 54 30.84 -0.81 8.91
CA LEU A 54 30.23 -1.91 8.17
C LEU A 54 29.99 -3.16 9.02
N MET A 55 30.48 -3.22 10.25
CA MET A 55 30.31 -4.41 11.10
C MET A 55 28.83 -4.79 11.34
N PRO A 56 27.90 -3.86 11.59
CA PRO A 56 26.48 -4.20 11.67
C PRO A 56 25.94 -4.86 10.41
N LEU A 57 26.40 -4.41 9.23
CA LEU A 57 26.02 -5.01 7.95
C LEU A 57 26.68 -6.38 7.72
N ALA A 58 27.92 -6.55 8.17
CA ALA A 58 28.59 -7.85 8.12
C ALA A 58 27.85 -8.88 8.98
N ASN A 59 27.44 -8.51 10.19
CA ASN A 59 26.62 -9.36 11.07
C ASN A 59 25.27 -9.69 10.43
N TYR A 60 24.59 -8.70 9.85
CA TYR A 60 23.32 -8.90 9.13
C TYR A 60 23.46 -9.93 7.99
N LEU A 61 24.48 -9.78 7.15
CA LEU A 61 24.71 -10.73 6.06
C LEU A 61 25.11 -12.12 6.59
N ALA A 62 25.97 -12.18 7.61
CA ALA A 62 26.43 -13.43 8.21
C ALA A 62 25.27 -14.26 8.80
N GLU A 63 24.32 -13.60 9.46
CA GLU A 63 23.10 -14.23 9.97
C GLU A 63 22.29 -14.89 8.84
N HIS A 64 22.06 -14.17 7.72
CA HIS A 64 21.33 -14.69 6.56
C HIS A 64 22.07 -15.85 5.86
N LEU A 65 23.40 -15.83 5.90
CA LEU A 65 24.24 -16.86 5.30
C LEU A 65 24.50 -18.06 6.23
N SER A 66 24.03 -18.02 7.48
CA SER A 66 24.32 -19.03 8.52
C SER A 66 25.81 -19.23 8.73
N VAL A 67 26.60 -18.14 8.73
CA VAL A 67 28.03 -18.10 9.00
C VAL A 67 28.34 -17.02 10.03
N GLU A 68 29.61 -16.81 10.41
CA GLU A 68 30.02 -15.78 11.34
C GLU A 68 30.60 -14.55 10.63
N ALA A 69 30.61 -13.40 11.33
CA ALA A 69 31.27 -12.19 10.88
C ALA A 69 32.62 -12.00 11.62
N ASP A 70 33.66 -11.56 10.89
CA ASP A 70 34.99 -11.30 11.46
C ASP A 70 35.69 -10.15 10.69
N THR A 71 36.91 -9.84 11.05
CA THR A 71 37.78 -8.89 10.35
C THR A 71 38.46 -9.48 9.12
N LYS A 72 38.51 -10.81 8.99
CA LYS A 72 39.06 -11.57 7.87
C LYS A 72 38.08 -12.66 7.47
N GLY A 73 37.98 -12.92 6.17
CA GLY A 73 37.07 -13.96 5.65
C GLY A 73 36.97 -13.93 4.13
N ASP A 74 36.07 -14.74 3.63
CA ASP A 74 35.92 -15.06 2.20
C ASP A 74 34.88 -14.18 1.52
N ILE A 75 33.97 -13.55 2.29
CA ILE A 75 32.98 -12.61 1.80
C ILE A 75 33.30 -11.24 2.37
N VAL A 76 33.87 -10.36 1.56
CA VAL A 76 34.52 -9.14 2.01
C VAL A 76 33.70 -7.90 1.70
N LEU A 77 33.36 -7.13 2.74
CA LEU A 77 32.65 -5.84 2.64
C LEU A 77 33.64 -4.68 2.83
N LYS A 78 33.72 -3.76 1.88
CA LYS A 78 34.64 -2.62 1.90
C LYS A 78 34.01 -1.33 1.37
N LEU A 79 34.51 -0.20 1.87
CA LEU A 79 34.26 1.12 1.27
C LEU A 79 35.29 1.38 0.15
N ASP A 80 34.81 1.91 -0.96
CA ASP A 80 35.64 2.40 -2.07
C ASP A 80 35.26 3.86 -2.38
N THR A 81 36.07 4.78 -1.95
CA THR A 81 35.84 6.22 -2.11
C THR A 81 35.90 6.72 -3.57
N THR A 82 36.26 5.87 -4.51
CA THR A 82 36.20 6.18 -5.95
C THR A 82 34.80 6.01 -6.52
N LEU A 83 33.93 5.28 -5.81
CA LEU A 83 32.51 5.11 -6.15
C LEU A 83 31.68 6.26 -5.60
N LYS A 84 30.56 6.56 -6.23
CA LYS A 84 29.60 7.55 -5.76
C LYS A 84 28.75 6.99 -4.60
N SER A 85 28.03 7.88 -3.93
CA SER A 85 27.05 7.47 -2.92
C SER A 85 26.06 6.46 -3.50
N GLU A 86 25.79 5.38 -2.75
CA GLU A 86 24.92 4.24 -3.10
C GLU A 86 25.39 3.39 -4.33
N GLU A 87 26.48 3.76 -5.01
CA GLU A 87 27.10 2.96 -6.08
C GLU A 87 27.88 1.80 -5.48
N TYR A 88 27.88 0.63 -6.16
CA TYR A 88 28.60 -0.55 -5.70
C TYR A 88 29.18 -1.37 -6.87
N ARG A 89 30.18 -2.18 -6.51
CA ARG A 89 30.72 -3.29 -7.31
C ARG A 89 30.63 -4.57 -6.50
N LEU A 90 30.11 -5.62 -7.12
CA LEU A 90 30.08 -6.96 -6.56
C LEU A 90 30.86 -7.88 -7.48
N ARG A 91 31.81 -8.63 -6.93
CA ARG A 91 32.56 -9.68 -7.63
C ARG A 91 32.38 -10.99 -6.89
N VAL A 92 31.85 -11.98 -7.58
CA VAL A 92 31.77 -13.36 -7.12
C VAL A 92 32.84 -14.14 -7.88
N MET A 93 33.89 -14.56 -7.19
CA MET A 93 34.99 -15.34 -7.69
C MET A 93 34.94 -16.75 -7.10
N ALA A 94 35.65 -17.72 -7.67
CA ALA A 94 35.59 -19.09 -7.19
C ALA A 94 36.09 -19.30 -5.73
N ASP A 95 36.98 -18.42 -5.27
CA ASP A 95 37.63 -18.48 -3.95
C ASP A 95 37.10 -17.44 -2.97
N ARG A 96 36.39 -16.40 -3.43
CA ARG A 96 35.88 -15.32 -2.55
C ARG A 96 34.82 -14.46 -3.21
N VAL A 97 34.13 -13.66 -2.38
CA VAL A 97 33.20 -12.61 -2.79
C VAL A 97 33.70 -11.25 -2.30
N GLU A 98 33.69 -10.24 -3.16
CA GLU A 98 34.01 -8.86 -2.81
C GLU A 98 32.83 -7.94 -3.09
N ILE A 99 32.41 -7.15 -2.09
CA ILE A 99 31.35 -6.15 -2.18
C ILE A 99 31.95 -4.80 -1.80
N LEU A 100 32.06 -3.92 -2.78
CA LEU A 100 32.64 -2.58 -2.64
C LEU A 100 31.52 -1.54 -2.81
N GLY A 101 31.40 -0.58 -1.92
CA GLY A 101 30.43 0.50 -2.03
C GLY A 101 31.03 1.87 -1.78
N GLY A 102 30.48 2.91 -2.43
CA GLY A 102 30.93 4.30 -2.23
C GLY A 102 30.64 4.83 -0.82
N ASP A 103 29.66 4.26 -0.19
CA ASP A 103 29.26 4.50 1.20
C ASP A 103 28.58 3.24 1.78
N TYR A 104 28.06 3.36 3.01
CA TYR A 104 27.30 2.27 3.66
C TYR A 104 26.15 1.77 2.77
N GLY A 105 25.37 2.69 2.17
CA GLY A 105 24.26 2.36 1.28
C GLY A 105 24.71 1.62 0.03
N GLY A 106 25.86 1.98 -0.56
CA GLY A 106 26.44 1.25 -1.68
C GLY A 106 26.81 -0.18 -1.31
N VAL A 107 27.47 -0.39 -0.16
CA VAL A 107 27.78 -1.75 0.31
C VAL A 107 26.50 -2.55 0.57
N PHE A 108 25.50 -1.94 1.20
CA PHE A 108 24.20 -2.59 1.45
C PHE A 108 23.51 -3.00 0.13
N ASN A 109 23.50 -2.13 -0.88
CA ASN A 109 22.91 -2.42 -2.18
C ASN A 109 23.62 -3.60 -2.86
N GLY A 110 24.94 -3.72 -2.70
CA GLY A 110 25.72 -4.87 -3.15
C GLY A 110 25.38 -6.14 -2.39
N VAL A 111 25.18 -6.06 -1.06
CA VAL A 111 24.69 -7.17 -0.22
C VAL A 111 23.31 -7.63 -0.68
N ALA A 112 22.36 -6.72 -0.89
CA ALA A 112 21.03 -7.06 -1.38
C ALA A 112 21.08 -7.77 -2.75
N THR A 113 22.00 -7.35 -3.64
CA THR A 113 22.22 -8.04 -4.92
C THR A 113 22.84 -9.42 -4.73
N PHE A 114 23.84 -9.56 -3.85
CA PHE A 114 24.45 -10.86 -3.56
C PHE A 114 23.42 -11.85 -2.98
N MET A 115 22.56 -11.41 -2.07
CA MET A 115 21.47 -12.22 -1.54
C MET A 115 20.49 -12.67 -2.62
N GLN A 116 20.26 -11.86 -3.67
CA GLN A 116 19.44 -12.26 -4.82
C GLN A 116 20.13 -13.23 -5.79
N LEU A 117 21.42 -13.40 -5.72
CA LEU A 117 22.17 -14.40 -6.49
C LEU A 117 22.18 -15.78 -5.79
N LEU A 118 21.90 -15.82 -4.51
CA LEU A 118 21.80 -17.04 -3.70
C LEU A 118 20.49 -17.80 -3.99
N PRO A 119 20.41 -19.09 -3.58
CA PRO A 119 19.15 -19.82 -3.57
C PRO A 119 18.04 -19.05 -2.83
N ALA A 120 16.79 -19.26 -3.26
CA ALA A 120 15.64 -18.51 -2.76
C ALA A 120 15.39 -18.67 -1.25
N ASP A 121 15.88 -19.72 -0.63
CA ASP A 121 15.75 -20.03 0.80
C ASP A 121 16.70 -19.23 1.72
N VAL A 122 17.58 -18.38 1.17
CA VAL A 122 18.49 -17.51 1.94
C VAL A 122 17.78 -16.69 3.03
N TYR A 123 16.51 -16.41 2.86
CA TYR A 123 15.70 -15.65 3.82
C TYR A 123 15.05 -16.51 4.94
N LYS A 124 15.08 -17.83 4.81
CA LYS A 124 14.52 -18.72 5.86
C LYS A 124 15.60 -19.48 6.60
N ASN A 125 16.27 -20.37 5.91
CA ASN A 125 17.35 -21.19 6.42
C ASN A 125 18.19 -21.63 5.22
N LEU A 126 19.19 -20.83 4.86
CA LEU A 126 20.08 -21.21 3.76
C LEU A 126 20.76 -22.52 4.08
N ALA A 127 20.46 -23.55 3.29
CA ALA A 127 21.13 -24.84 3.42
C ALA A 127 22.56 -24.74 2.88
N LEU A 128 23.54 -24.98 3.74
CA LEU A 128 24.95 -25.02 3.35
C LEU A 128 25.41 -26.46 3.09
N PRO A 129 26.28 -26.70 2.10
CA PRO A 129 26.87 -25.71 1.20
C PRO A 129 25.90 -25.18 0.14
N ALA A 130 25.97 -23.89 -0.15
CA ALA A 130 25.24 -23.24 -1.24
C ALA A 130 26.21 -22.81 -2.35
N THR A 131 25.72 -22.68 -3.59
CA THR A 131 26.54 -22.33 -4.75
C THR A 131 26.02 -21.08 -5.43
N VAL A 132 26.93 -20.18 -5.81
CA VAL A 132 26.65 -18.95 -6.57
C VAL A 132 27.55 -18.92 -7.80
N ALA A 133 26.99 -18.69 -8.98
CA ALA A 133 27.77 -18.53 -10.20
C ALA A 133 28.70 -17.31 -10.10
N CYS A 134 29.93 -17.44 -10.61
CA CYS A 134 30.87 -16.33 -10.68
C CYS A 134 30.33 -15.22 -11.59
N CYS A 135 30.44 -13.98 -11.13
CA CYS A 135 29.98 -12.82 -11.88
C CYS A 135 30.63 -11.52 -11.41
N GLU A 136 30.50 -10.49 -12.23
CA GLU A 136 30.78 -9.10 -11.85
C GLU A 136 29.52 -8.25 -12.05
N VAL A 137 29.20 -7.41 -11.06
CA VAL A 137 28.08 -6.47 -11.11
C VAL A 137 28.58 -5.07 -10.78
N GLU A 138 28.22 -4.10 -11.62
CA GLU A 138 28.41 -2.68 -11.34
C GLU A 138 27.05 -1.98 -11.41
N ASP A 139 26.69 -1.23 -10.37
CA ASP A 139 25.35 -0.70 -10.28
C ASP A 139 25.26 0.55 -9.40
N ALA A 140 24.24 1.38 -9.66
CA ALA A 140 23.93 2.59 -8.91
C ALA A 140 22.48 3.02 -9.14
N PRO A 141 21.80 3.60 -8.13
CA PRO A 141 20.43 4.05 -8.30
C PRO A 141 20.31 5.27 -9.21
N LYS A 142 19.21 5.33 -9.98
CA LYS A 142 18.85 6.51 -10.78
C LYS A 142 18.38 7.65 -9.88
N TYR A 143 17.57 7.36 -8.86
CA TYR A 143 17.02 8.35 -7.93
C TYR A 143 17.49 8.10 -6.50
N LYS A 144 17.76 9.20 -5.77
CA LYS A 144 18.21 9.15 -4.38
C LYS A 144 17.10 8.81 -3.40
N TYR A 145 15.87 9.18 -3.73
CA TYR A 145 14.69 8.88 -2.92
C TYR A 145 13.90 7.75 -3.58
N ARG A 146 13.75 6.65 -2.88
CA ARG A 146 12.99 5.48 -3.28
C ARG A 146 12.17 5.06 -2.09
N GLY A 147 10.91 5.52 -2.04
CA GLY A 147 10.11 5.50 -0.82
C GLY A 147 8.91 4.56 -0.87
N PHE A 148 8.52 4.15 0.33
CA PHE A 148 7.22 3.56 0.58
C PHE A 148 6.60 4.18 1.83
N MET A 149 5.31 4.55 1.77
CA MET A 149 4.55 5.05 2.91
C MET A 149 3.59 3.98 3.39
N LEU A 150 3.56 3.77 4.69
CA LEU A 150 2.64 2.86 5.37
C LEU A 150 1.75 3.63 6.33
N ASP A 151 0.43 3.59 6.09
CA ASP A 151 -0.57 4.12 7.00
C ASP A 151 -0.82 3.11 8.13
N VAL A 152 -0.44 3.51 9.34
CA VAL A 152 -0.64 2.76 10.58
C VAL A 152 -1.78 3.33 11.43
N CYS A 153 -2.44 4.40 10.96
CA CYS A 153 -3.52 5.07 11.66
C CYS A 153 -4.88 4.43 11.43
N ARG A 154 -5.27 4.25 10.16
CA ARG A 154 -6.57 3.65 9.83
C ARG A 154 -6.61 2.18 10.24
N THR A 155 -5.48 1.49 10.15
CA THR A 155 -5.30 0.13 10.69
C THR A 155 -4.08 0.10 11.61
N TRP A 156 -4.23 -0.51 12.80
CA TRP A 156 -3.09 -0.78 13.67
C TRP A 156 -2.20 -1.85 13.05
N ILE A 157 -0.94 -1.55 12.88
CA ILE A 157 0.10 -2.46 12.38
C ILE A 157 1.15 -2.62 13.47
N THR A 158 1.49 -3.85 13.83
CA THR A 158 2.44 -4.13 14.90
C THR A 158 3.87 -3.73 14.52
N LYS A 159 4.72 -3.54 15.49
CA LYS A 159 6.15 -3.27 15.31
C LYS A 159 6.82 -4.35 14.45
N GLU A 160 6.50 -5.61 14.74
CA GLU A 160 7.04 -6.78 14.03
C GLU A 160 6.65 -6.76 12.55
N ALA A 161 5.40 -6.43 12.23
CA ALA A 161 4.95 -6.32 10.85
C ALA A 161 5.62 -5.15 10.10
N ILE A 162 5.90 -4.03 10.80
CA ILE A 162 6.70 -2.93 10.21
C ILE A 162 8.14 -3.41 9.92
N MET A 163 8.75 -4.14 10.85
CA MET A 163 10.11 -4.67 10.66
C MET A 163 10.19 -5.68 9.52
N GLU A 164 9.17 -6.54 9.35
CA GLU A 164 9.05 -7.41 8.17
C GLU A 164 9.01 -6.58 6.86
N TYR A 165 8.22 -5.49 6.85
CA TYR A 165 8.20 -4.59 5.69
C TYR A 165 9.55 -3.92 5.43
N VAL A 166 10.28 -3.54 6.46
CA VAL A 166 11.65 -3.02 6.34
C VAL A 166 12.55 -4.02 5.61
N ASP A 167 12.46 -5.31 5.92
CA ASP A 167 13.22 -6.36 5.22
C ASP A 167 12.84 -6.44 3.74
N LEU A 168 11.54 -6.44 3.43
CA LEU A 168 11.05 -6.49 2.06
C LEU A 168 11.48 -5.27 1.24
N LEU A 169 11.40 -4.08 1.82
CA LEU A 169 11.83 -2.83 1.17
C LEU A 169 13.33 -2.84 0.90
N ALA A 170 14.13 -3.21 1.90
CA ALA A 170 15.58 -3.25 1.83
C ALA A 170 16.08 -4.23 0.76
N TYR A 171 15.49 -5.42 0.69
CA TYR A 171 15.80 -6.44 -0.31
C TYR A 171 15.64 -5.94 -1.74
N HIS A 172 14.68 -5.05 -1.95
CA HIS A 172 14.41 -4.42 -3.24
C HIS A 172 15.04 -3.01 -3.37
N LYS A 173 16.01 -2.67 -2.50
CA LYS A 173 16.78 -1.42 -2.52
C LYS A 173 15.91 -0.15 -2.41
N ILE A 174 14.72 -0.24 -1.82
CA ILE A 174 13.95 0.90 -1.35
C ILE A 174 14.64 1.43 -0.09
N ASN A 175 14.86 2.74 0.00
CA ASN A 175 15.68 3.32 1.07
C ASN A 175 14.96 4.30 2.00
N LYS A 176 13.65 4.48 1.83
CA LYS A 176 12.82 5.33 2.69
C LYS A 176 11.55 4.59 3.08
N LEU A 177 11.24 4.60 4.38
CA LEU A 177 9.95 4.19 4.92
C LEU A 177 9.32 5.39 5.60
N ARG A 178 8.22 5.90 5.08
CA ARG A 178 7.44 6.93 5.74
C ARG A 178 6.31 6.28 6.52
N LEU A 179 6.19 6.60 7.79
CA LEU A 179 5.12 6.13 8.67
C LEU A 179 4.11 7.24 8.89
N HIS A 180 2.88 7.04 8.45
CA HIS A 180 1.75 7.91 8.70
C HIS A 180 1.20 7.63 10.09
N LEU A 181 1.67 8.44 11.08
CA LEU A 181 1.55 8.16 12.52
C LEU A 181 0.35 8.84 13.17
N THR A 182 -0.25 9.82 12.51
CA THR A 182 -1.37 10.58 13.05
C THR A 182 -2.41 10.86 11.98
N ASP A 183 -3.69 10.69 12.32
CA ASP A 183 -4.82 10.96 11.45
C ASP A 183 -6.13 11.09 12.26
N ASP A 184 -7.26 11.23 11.60
CA ASP A 184 -8.59 11.28 12.18
C ASP A 184 -8.93 10.04 13.02
N GLU A 185 -8.38 8.89 12.68
CA GLU A 185 -8.70 7.60 13.29
C GLU A 185 -7.77 7.19 14.42
N ALA A 186 -6.58 7.78 14.52
CA ALA A 186 -5.66 7.47 15.62
C ALA A 186 -4.46 8.43 15.72
N TRP A 187 -3.85 8.40 16.91
CA TRP A 187 -2.51 8.91 17.20
C TRP A 187 -1.60 7.75 17.63
N ARG A 188 -0.58 7.42 16.86
CA ARG A 188 0.20 6.18 17.02
C ARG A 188 1.57 6.32 17.71
N LEU A 189 2.02 7.53 18.02
CA LEU A 189 3.33 7.76 18.62
C LEU A 189 3.22 8.26 20.07
N GLU A 190 3.93 7.63 20.99
CA GLU A 190 4.05 8.13 22.37
C GLU A 190 4.70 9.52 22.39
N ILE A 191 4.00 10.48 23.03
CA ILE A 191 4.49 11.80 23.38
C ILE A 191 4.47 11.90 24.90
N LYS A 192 5.64 11.92 25.53
CA LYS A 192 5.76 11.83 26.99
C LYS A 192 5.21 13.06 27.71
N SER A 193 5.30 14.23 27.08
CA SER A 193 4.68 15.47 27.61
C SER A 193 3.16 15.48 27.49
N HIS A 194 2.60 14.64 26.61
CA HIS A 194 1.15 14.52 26.34
C HIS A 194 0.79 13.04 26.15
N PRO A 195 0.87 12.21 27.23
CA PRO A 195 0.73 10.76 27.13
C PRO A 195 -0.66 10.30 26.66
N GLU A 196 -1.70 11.10 26.92
CA GLU A 196 -3.06 10.86 26.47
C GLU A 196 -3.16 10.73 24.93
N LEU A 197 -2.33 11.43 24.18
CA LEU A 197 -2.31 11.35 22.72
C LEU A 197 -2.14 9.90 22.22
N ALA A 198 -1.25 9.13 22.84
CA ALA A 198 -1.01 7.74 22.47
C ALA A 198 -1.89 6.77 23.30
N MET A 199 -1.96 6.96 24.64
CA MET A 199 -2.63 6.01 25.52
C MET A 199 -4.15 5.97 25.32
N VAL A 200 -4.74 7.08 24.92
CA VAL A 200 -6.16 7.19 24.57
C VAL A 200 -6.32 7.24 23.05
N GLY A 201 -5.59 8.13 22.38
CA GLY A 201 -5.67 8.37 20.94
C GLY A 201 -5.17 7.23 20.08
N GLY A 202 -4.41 6.27 20.63
CA GLY A 202 -4.02 5.05 19.94
C GLY A 202 -5.15 4.04 19.74
N PHE A 203 -6.32 4.26 20.35
CA PHE A 203 -7.43 3.30 20.37
C PHE A 203 -8.73 3.94 19.90
N ARG A 204 -9.61 3.13 19.30
CA ARG A 204 -10.96 3.50 18.90
C ARG A 204 -11.94 2.36 19.18
N GLY A 205 -13.23 2.66 19.17
CA GLY A 205 -14.29 1.71 19.51
C GLY A 205 -14.43 1.46 21.02
N GLY A 206 -15.47 0.74 21.42
CA GLY A 206 -15.82 0.56 22.82
C GLY A 206 -16.12 1.91 23.49
N ASP A 207 -15.39 2.21 24.55
CA ASP A 207 -15.51 3.46 25.35
C ASP A 207 -14.52 4.56 24.90
N SER A 208 -13.79 4.36 23.81
CA SER A 208 -12.83 5.35 23.29
C SER A 208 -13.54 6.62 22.83
N PRO A 209 -13.00 7.83 23.13
CA PRO A 209 -13.54 9.08 22.62
C PRO A 209 -13.37 9.24 21.11
N ILE A 210 -12.49 8.43 20.48
CA ILE A 210 -12.28 8.43 19.04
C ILE A 210 -13.33 7.56 18.37
N TRP A 211 -14.09 8.18 17.49
CA TRP A 211 -15.09 7.51 16.70
C TRP A 211 -14.47 6.56 15.68
N PRO A 212 -14.84 5.28 15.71
CA PRO A 212 -14.34 4.34 14.72
C PRO A 212 -15.04 4.59 13.38
N ARG A 213 -14.32 5.17 12.44
CA ARG A 213 -14.76 5.22 11.03
C ARG A 213 -14.58 3.86 10.36
N TYR A 214 -13.57 3.12 10.81
CA TYR A 214 -13.18 1.81 10.29
C TYR A 214 -13.00 0.82 11.44
N GLY A 215 -13.28 -0.46 11.19
CA GLY A 215 -13.16 -1.54 12.17
C GLY A 215 -14.41 -1.78 13.00
N LYS A 216 -14.26 -2.50 14.12
CA LYS A 216 -15.35 -2.84 15.02
C LYS A 216 -15.64 -1.70 15.98
N TRP A 217 -16.94 -1.47 16.25
CA TRP A 217 -17.42 -0.36 17.08
C TRP A 217 -17.57 -0.72 18.55
N THR A 218 -17.91 -1.99 18.82
CA THR A 218 -18.20 -2.50 20.15
C THR A 218 -16.97 -2.91 20.92
N GLU A 219 -15.84 -3.10 20.25
CA GLU A 219 -14.58 -3.52 20.85
C GLU A 219 -13.56 -2.38 20.79
N LYS A 220 -12.88 -2.13 21.91
CA LYS A 220 -11.73 -1.23 21.92
C LYS A 220 -10.59 -1.87 21.11
N TRP A 221 -10.16 -1.18 20.07
CA TRP A 221 -9.17 -1.70 19.12
C TRP A 221 -8.11 -0.65 18.76
N GLY A 222 -6.88 -1.09 18.60
CA GLY A 222 -5.78 -0.22 18.21
C GLY A 222 -4.49 -0.57 18.96
N GLY A 223 -3.62 0.43 19.03
CA GLY A 223 -2.31 0.36 19.68
C GLY A 223 -1.53 1.63 19.41
N TYR A 224 -0.35 1.73 19.96
CA TYR A 224 0.60 2.80 19.68
C TYR A 224 2.03 2.29 19.85
N TYR A 225 2.98 3.02 19.28
CA TYR A 225 4.40 2.75 19.46
C TYR A 225 4.94 3.63 20.56
N THR A 226 5.61 3.00 21.54
CA THR A 226 6.41 3.76 22.50
C THR A 226 7.59 4.41 21.76
N GLN A 227 8.19 5.43 22.35
CA GLN A 227 9.44 5.98 21.80
C GLN A 227 10.57 4.93 21.75
N ALA A 228 10.54 3.93 22.64
CA ALA A 228 11.48 2.82 22.62
C ALA A 228 11.24 1.91 21.42
N ASP A 229 9.98 1.52 21.14
CA ASP A 229 9.62 0.73 19.95
C ASP A 229 10.03 1.45 18.67
N MET A 230 9.78 2.76 18.60
CA MET A 230 10.12 3.54 17.42
C MET A 230 11.65 3.62 17.20
N ARG A 231 12.42 3.78 18.29
CA ARG A 231 13.90 3.73 18.19
C ARG A 231 14.41 2.36 17.77
N GLU A 232 13.75 1.28 18.18
CA GLU A 232 14.06 -0.08 17.73
C GLU A 232 13.79 -0.24 16.24
N ILE A 233 12.63 0.20 15.74
CA ILE A 233 12.30 0.22 14.30
C ILE A 233 13.35 1.01 13.51
N ILE A 234 13.72 2.22 13.99
CA ILE A 234 14.70 3.08 13.33
C ILE A 234 16.09 2.40 13.29
N ALA A 235 16.53 1.80 14.40
CA ALA A 235 17.81 1.10 14.46
C ALA A 235 17.83 -0.13 13.53
N TYR A 236 16.75 -0.89 13.49
CA TYR A 236 16.57 -2.03 12.60
C TYR A 236 16.60 -1.61 11.12
N ALA A 237 15.88 -0.57 10.78
CA ALA A 237 15.84 -0.01 9.43
C ALA A 237 17.21 0.55 8.98
N LYS A 238 17.94 1.18 9.89
CA LYS A 238 19.25 1.78 9.62
C LYS A 238 20.30 0.76 9.19
N VAL A 239 20.34 -0.43 9.82
CA VAL A 239 21.22 -1.53 9.39
C VAL A 239 20.91 -1.94 7.95
N ARG A 240 19.66 -1.79 7.52
CA ARG A 240 19.14 -2.15 6.20
C ARG A 240 19.12 -1.00 5.19
N ASN A 241 19.87 0.07 5.49
CA ASN A 241 19.96 1.28 4.66
C ASN A 241 18.60 1.95 4.41
N ILE A 242 17.65 1.83 5.34
CA ILE A 242 16.35 2.49 5.28
C ILE A 242 16.29 3.63 6.29
N GLU A 243 15.95 4.83 5.82
CA GLU A 243 15.62 5.98 6.65
C GLU A 243 14.12 5.98 6.94
N VAL A 244 13.77 6.02 8.25
CA VAL A 244 12.37 6.11 8.69
C VAL A 244 11.98 7.57 8.84
N ILE A 245 10.97 8.01 8.10
CA ILE A 245 10.46 9.38 8.09
C ILE A 245 9.09 9.38 8.80
N PRO A 246 8.93 10.12 9.92
CA PRO A 246 7.62 10.24 10.54
C PRO A 246 6.75 11.22 9.77
N GLU A 247 5.44 10.93 9.72
CA GLU A 247 4.42 11.87 9.31
C GLU A 247 3.50 12.18 10.49
N ILE A 248 3.45 13.47 10.84
CA ILE A 248 2.53 14.06 11.81
C ILE A 248 1.64 15.00 11.00
N ASP A 249 0.45 14.54 10.67
CA ASP A 249 -0.42 15.24 9.74
C ASP A 249 -1.09 16.46 10.39
N LEU A 250 -0.92 17.62 9.77
CA LEU A 250 -1.31 18.95 10.25
C LEU A 250 -1.66 19.87 9.08
N PRO A 251 -2.53 20.87 9.24
CA PRO A 251 -3.44 21.09 10.37
C PRO A 251 -4.72 20.27 10.25
N GLY A 252 -4.96 19.62 9.11
CA GLY A 252 -6.05 18.68 8.87
C GLY A 252 -5.82 17.33 9.53
N HIS A 253 -6.68 16.35 9.27
CA HIS A 253 -6.54 14.97 9.75
C HIS A 253 -6.24 14.85 11.26
N SER A 254 -6.80 15.76 12.06
CA SER A 254 -6.49 15.90 13.48
C SER A 254 -7.67 15.54 14.40
N LEU A 255 -8.68 14.80 13.89
CA LEU A 255 -9.89 14.48 14.69
C LEU A 255 -9.57 13.62 15.91
N ALA A 256 -8.63 12.68 15.80
CA ALA A 256 -8.19 11.91 16.97
C ALA A 256 -7.68 12.84 18.08
N MET A 257 -6.82 13.79 17.71
CA MET A 257 -6.33 14.79 18.66
C MET A 257 -7.44 15.70 19.18
N ALA A 258 -8.32 16.19 18.31
CA ALA A 258 -9.44 17.05 18.68
C ALA A 258 -10.46 16.34 19.60
N SER A 259 -10.56 15.02 19.55
CA SER A 259 -11.39 14.23 20.46
C SER A 259 -10.89 14.23 21.90
N MET A 260 -9.58 14.44 22.10
CA MET A 260 -8.95 14.56 23.43
C MET A 260 -8.69 16.01 23.82
N HIS A 261 -8.42 16.87 22.85
CA HIS A 261 -8.07 18.28 23.00
C HIS A 261 -9.00 19.16 22.15
N PRO A 262 -10.31 19.25 22.49
CA PRO A 262 -11.26 20.06 21.71
C PRO A 262 -10.89 21.55 21.65
N GLU A 263 -10.06 22.03 22.57
CA GLU A 263 -9.54 23.40 22.58
C GLU A 263 -8.66 23.73 21.39
N ILE A 264 -8.14 22.75 20.65
CA ILE A 264 -7.36 23.01 19.42
C ILE A 264 -8.21 23.57 18.28
N LEU A 265 -9.51 23.31 18.33
CA LEU A 265 -10.47 23.73 17.31
C LEU A 265 -10.81 25.22 17.39
N CYS A 266 -11.33 25.78 16.32
CA CYS A 266 -11.96 27.09 16.34
C CYS A 266 -13.12 27.15 17.33
N ASN A 267 -13.41 28.33 17.91
CA ASN A 267 -14.59 28.58 18.75
C ASN A 267 -15.86 28.61 17.89
N TYR A 268 -16.11 27.56 17.16
CA TYR A 268 -17.19 27.40 16.23
C TYR A 268 -17.85 26.02 16.46
N THR A 269 -19.17 25.99 16.56
CA THR A 269 -19.90 24.73 16.62
C THR A 269 -20.14 24.25 15.20
N PRO A 270 -19.51 23.16 14.78
CA PRO A 270 -19.66 22.66 13.41
C PRO A 270 -21.09 22.16 13.19
N ASN A 271 -21.63 22.40 12.00
CA ASN A 271 -22.83 21.72 11.55
C ASN A 271 -22.44 20.29 11.14
N LEU A 272 -22.74 19.34 12.00
CA LEU A 272 -22.41 17.92 11.78
C LEU A 272 -23.23 17.25 10.67
N ASP A 273 -24.18 17.96 10.05
CA ASP A 273 -25.04 17.40 9.01
C ASP A 273 -24.36 17.34 7.63
N ASP A 274 -23.32 18.14 7.40
CA ASP A 274 -22.67 18.28 6.10
C ASP A 274 -21.42 17.42 5.94
N THR A 275 -21.04 16.59 6.89
CA THR A 275 -19.77 15.86 6.88
C THR A 275 -19.80 14.62 6.00
N PHE A 276 -19.64 14.84 4.71
CA PHE A 276 -19.28 13.81 3.77
C PHE A 276 -17.74 13.87 3.55
N GLY A 277 -17.03 12.94 4.17
CA GLY A 277 -15.61 12.77 3.92
C GLY A 277 -14.71 13.46 4.95
N TYR A 278 -14.82 14.76 5.15
CA TYR A 278 -13.95 15.50 6.08
C TYR A 278 -14.76 16.05 7.23
N ASP A 279 -14.35 15.71 8.44
CA ASP A 279 -14.98 16.25 9.64
C ASP A 279 -14.50 17.69 9.84
N THR A 280 -15.42 18.65 9.97
CA THR A 280 -15.07 20.06 10.28
C THR A 280 -14.33 20.22 11.60
N ARG A 281 -14.27 19.17 12.43
CA ARG A 281 -13.50 19.09 13.67
C ARG A 281 -12.07 18.53 13.45
N SER A 282 -11.65 18.26 12.24
CA SER A 282 -10.35 17.66 11.97
C SER A 282 -9.24 18.67 11.69
N ALA A 283 -9.50 19.98 11.79
CA ALA A 283 -8.48 20.99 11.52
C ALA A 283 -8.22 21.91 12.72
N PHE A 284 -6.96 22.11 13.05
CA PHE A 284 -6.52 23.08 14.06
C PHE A 284 -6.98 24.49 13.76
N CYS A 285 -7.35 25.25 14.79
CA CYS A 285 -7.50 26.70 14.68
C CYS A 285 -6.14 27.36 14.45
N ALA A 286 -5.92 27.95 13.28
CA ALA A 286 -4.65 28.56 12.92
C ALA A 286 -4.33 29.87 13.69
N ALA A 287 -5.32 30.45 14.37
CA ALA A 287 -5.16 31.70 15.11
C ALA A 287 -4.81 31.52 16.60
N LYS A 288 -4.97 30.32 17.15
CA LYS A 288 -4.74 30.07 18.60
C LYS A 288 -3.26 29.82 18.88
N GLU A 289 -2.61 30.70 19.64
CA GLU A 289 -1.22 30.53 20.04
C GLU A 289 -0.99 29.31 20.94
N SER A 290 -1.98 28.89 21.73
CA SER A 290 -1.93 27.66 22.54
C SER A 290 -1.69 26.41 21.69
N ASN A 291 -2.21 26.37 20.47
CA ASN A 291 -1.98 25.27 19.53
C ASN A 291 -0.51 25.13 19.15
N TYR A 292 0.16 26.26 18.92
CA TYR A 292 1.59 26.26 18.59
C TYR A 292 2.46 25.90 19.81
N THR A 293 2.00 26.19 21.04
CA THR A 293 2.67 25.73 22.26
C THR A 293 2.60 24.21 22.38
N LEU A 294 1.42 23.63 22.22
CA LEU A 294 1.20 22.18 22.21
C LEU A 294 2.01 21.49 21.11
N LEU A 295 1.95 22.01 19.89
CA LEU A 295 2.68 21.46 18.76
C LEU A 295 4.21 21.56 18.92
N ARG A 296 4.71 22.59 19.61
CA ARG A 296 6.14 22.73 19.94
C ARG A 296 6.63 21.59 20.84
N ASP A 297 5.83 21.19 21.84
CA ASP A 297 6.16 20.06 22.71
C ASP A 297 6.20 18.75 21.93
N ILE A 298 5.22 18.53 21.06
CA ILE A 298 5.13 17.36 20.19
C ILE A 298 6.33 17.31 19.23
N ILE A 299 6.56 18.38 18.48
CA ILE A 299 7.64 18.48 17.48
C ILE A 299 9.02 18.26 18.15
N ARG A 300 9.23 18.81 19.34
CA ARG A 300 10.47 18.58 20.12
C ARG A 300 10.70 17.07 20.31
N GLU A 301 9.72 16.33 20.79
CA GLU A 301 9.87 14.90 21.06
C GLU A 301 10.01 14.08 19.76
N VAL A 302 9.23 14.40 18.72
CA VAL A 302 9.41 13.78 17.40
C VAL A 302 10.82 13.97 16.88
N CYS A 303 11.36 15.19 16.93
CA CYS A 303 12.73 15.48 16.49
C CYS A 303 13.82 14.75 17.30
N GLN A 304 13.54 14.43 18.58
CA GLN A 304 14.46 13.65 19.44
C GLN A 304 14.40 12.14 19.20
N VAL A 305 13.27 11.64 18.72
CA VAL A 305 13.10 10.21 18.41
C VAL A 305 13.67 9.88 17.03
N PHE A 306 13.41 10.71 16.04
CA PHE A 306 13.78 10.44 14.66
C PHE A 306 15.08 11.13 14.25
N ASP A 307 16.08 10.37 13.85
CA ASP A 307 17.38 10.87 13.38
C ASP A 307 17.37 11.34 11.91
N THR A 308 16.24 11.16 11.20
CA THR A 308 16.03 11.61 9.83
C THR A 308 16.16 13.14 9.68
N LYS A 309 16.52 13.57 8.48
CA LYS A 309 16.57 15.00 8.11
C LYS A 309 15.17 15.61 7.96
N TYR A 310 14.21 14.84 7.47
CA TYR A 310 12.88 15.31 7.10
C TYR A 310 11.83 14.84 8.11
N ILE A 311 10.96 15.75 8.52
CA ILE A 311 9.71 15.41 9.22
C ILE A 311 8.57 15.82 8.32
N HIS A 312 7.70 14.86 7.97
CA HIS A 312 6.52 15.15 7.18
C HIS A 312 5.43 15.70 8.10
N ILE A 313 4.90 16.87 7.75
CA ILE A 313 3.94 17.63 8.56
C ILE A 313 2.58 17.80 7.85
N GLY A 314 2.26 16.89 6.92
CA GLY A 314 0.96 16.85 6.25
C GLY A 314 0.68 18.01 5.33
N GLY A 315 -0.49 18.60 5.46
CA GLY A 315 -0.94 19.78 4.71
C GLY A 315 -1.93 19.46 3.61
N ASP A 316 -2.47 18.23 3.58
CA ASP A 316 -3.50 17.80 2.65
C ASP A 316 -4.91 18.01 3.22
N GLU A 317 -5.87 18.09 2.32
CA GLU A 317 -7.31 18.00 2.54
C GLU A 317 -7.87 18.85 3.71
N VAL A 318 -7.25 19.99 3.99
CA VAL A 318 -7.61 20.84 5.13
C VAL A 318 -9.01 21.40 5.00
N GLU A 319 -9.93 21.01 5.88
CA GLU A 319 -11.28 21.57 5.92
C GLU A 319 -11.26 23.00 6.49
N THR A 320 -11.35 23.98 5.60
CA THR A 320 -11.19 25.41 5.92
C THR A 320 -12.49 26.13 6.27
N SER A 321 -13.65 25.45 6.26
CA SER A 321 -14.96 26.10 6.48
C SER A 321 -15.06 26.76 7.86
N GLN A 322 -14.46 26.15 8.89
CA GLN A 322 -14.40 26.72 10.24
C GLN A 322 -13.54 28.02 10.29
N TRP A 323 -12.45 28.10 9.56
CA TRP A 323 -11.60 29.31 9.52
C TRP A 323 -12.34 30.50 8.91
N LYS A 324 -13.22 30.27 7.94
CA LYS A 324 -14.05 31.29 7.28
C LYS A 324 -15.12 31.87 8.20
N ARG A 325 -15.39 31.23 9.35
CA ARG A 325 -16.42 31.62 10.32
C ARG A 325 -15.84 31.99 11.67
N CYS A 326 -14.62 31.57 11.97
CA CYS A 326 -13.95 31.83 13.25
C CYS A 326 -13.50 33.29 13.33
N PRO A 327 -13.96 34.06 14.33
CA PRO A 327 -13.58 35.48 14.49
C PRO A 327 -12.04 35.66 14.60
N ASP A 328 -11.37 34.77 15.32
CA ASP A 328 -9.92 34.85 15.55
C ASP A 328 -9.13 34.60 14.25
N CYS A 329 -9.55 33.58 13.46
CA CYS A 329 -8.96 33.30 12.15
C CYS A 329 -9.17 34.46 11.17
N LEU A 330 -10.39 35.03 11.13
CA LEU A 330 -10.69 36.20 10.28
C LEU A 330 -9.88 37.43 10.72
N ALA A 331 -9.75 37.68 12.02
CA ALA A 331 -8.91 38.78 12.55
C ALA A 331 -7.43 38.58 12.20
N LEU A 332 -6.92 37.34 12.31
CA LEU A 332 -5.55 37.02 11.91
C LEU A 332 -5.36 37.22 10.40
N MET A 333 -6.29 36.74 9.57
CA MET A 333 -6.24 36.94 8.10
C MET A 333 -6.21 38.44 7.77
N ALA A 334 -7.08 39.25 8.37
CA ALA A 334 -7.11 40.70 8.19
C ALA A 334 -5.78 41.35 8.58
N LYS A 335 -5.21 40.98 9.74
CA LYS A 335 -3.92 41.48 10.22
C LYS A 335 -2.77 41.17 9.27
N LEU A 336 -2.81 39.99 8.62
CA LEU A 336 -1.76 39.53 7.69
C LEU A 336 -2.04 39.94 6.24
N GLY A 337 -3.15 40.59 5.96
CA GLY A 337 -3.56 40.97 4.59
C GLY A 337 -3.96 39.76 3.73
N TYR A 338 -4.42 38.68 4.36
CA TYR A 338 -4.85 37.46 3.67
C TYR A 338 -6.30 37.53 3.26
N THR A 339 -6.60 37.03 2.05
CA THR A 339 -7.95 37.05 1.48
C THR A 339 -8.51 35.64 1.26
N LYS A 340 -7.65 34.60 1.38
CA LYS A 340 -7.98 33.20 1.14
C LYS A 340 -7.50 32.33 2.28
N PRO A 341 -8.27 31.31 2.68
CA PRO A 341 -7.88 30.41 3.78
C PRO A 341 -6.63 29.58 3.47
N GLU A 342 -6.31 29.32 2.20
CA GLU A 342 -5.08 28.62 1.81
C GLU A 342 -3.82 29.42 2.22
N GLN A 343 -3.92 30.78 2.28
CA GLN A 343 -2.83 31.63 2.79
C GLN A 343 -2.64 31.43 4.31
N LEU A 344 -3.74 31.20 5.02
CA LEU A 344 -3.70 30.90 6.45
C LEU A 344 -3.12 29.50 6.71
N GLN A 345 -3.42 28.54 5.85
CA GLN A 345 -2.78 27.22 5.88
C GLN A 345 -1.25 27.36 5.68
N ALA A 346 -0.81 28.08 4.66
CA ALA A 346 0.61 28.32 4.44
C ALA A 346 1.28 29.05 5.62
N TYR A 347 0.56 29.94 6.31
CA TYR A 347 1.05 30.56 7.56
C TYR A 347 1.25 29.52 8.65
N PHE A 348 0.28 28.64 8.88
CA PHE A 348 0.37 27.57 9.86
C PHE A 348 1.56 26.64 9.55
N MET A 349 1.68 26.19 8.31
CA MET A 349 2.77 25.30 7.89
C MET A 349 4.16 25.95 8.03
N ARG A 350 4.30 27.28 7.79
CA ARG A 350 5.54 27.99 8.06
C ARG A 350 5.89 28.00 9.54
N ARG A 351 4.92 28.24 10.43
CA ARG A 351 5.14 28.23 11.89
C ARG A 351 5.68 26.87 12.36
N ILE A 352 5.11 25.77 11.83
CA ILE A 352 5.61 24.43 12.15
C ILE A 352 7.00 24.18 11.54
N SER A 353 7.24 24.65 10.31
CA SER A 353 8.55 24.56 9.65
C SER A 353 9.64 25.31 10.45
N ASP A 354 9.32 26.46 11.05
CA ASP A 354 10.24 27.22 11.88
C ASP A 354 10.60 26.44 13.16
N MET A 355 9.61 25.74 13.75
CA MET A 355 9.86 24.85 14.91
C MET A 355 10.80 23.69 14.55
N LEU A 356 10.62 23.07 13.38
CA LEU A 356 11.51 22.00 12.89
C LEU A 356 12.93 22.52 12.69
N ALA A 357 13.08 23.74 12.18
CA ALA A 357 14.39 24.35 11.94
C ALA A 357 15.20 24.56 13.24
N GLU A 358 14.54 24.78 14.38
CA GLU A 358 15.18 24.87 15.71
C GLU A 358 15.94 23.57 16.07
N TYR A 359 15.51 22.41 15.53
CA TYR A 359 16.12 21.10 15.72
C TYR A 359 16.96 20.65 14.51
N GLY A 360 17.24 21.53 13.55
CA GLY A 360 18.01 21.22 12.34
C GLY A 360 17.26 20.31 11.35
N LYS A 361 15.94 20.15 11.52
CA LYS A 361 15.10 19.36 10.64
C LYS A 361 14.51 20.21 9.50
N GLN A 362 14.07 19.55 8.45
CA GLN A 362 13.45 20.18 7.28
C GLN A 362 12.02 19.67 7.10
N PRO A 363 11.09 20.54 6.71
CA PRO A 363 9.71 20.11 6.48
C PRO A 363 9.60 19.25 5.22
N ALA A 364 8.78 18.21 5.29
CA ALA A 364 8.21 17.50 4.17
C ALA A 364 6.70 17.69 4.22
N VAL A 365 6.04 17.87 3.07
CA VAL A 365 4.63 18.24 3.02
C VAL A 365 3.93 17.63 1.80
N TRP A 366 2.62 17.48 1.88
CA TRP A 366 1.77 17.24 0.72
C TRP A 366 1.68 18.47 -0.18
N ASN A 367 1.38 18.28 -1.46
CA ASN A 367 1.41 19.35 -2.48
C ASN A 367 0.47 20.52 -2.17
N GLU A 368 -0.64 20.34 -1.46
CA GLU A 368 -1.59 21.40 -1.14
C GLU A 368 -1.02 22.44 -0.17
N ALA A 369 -0.08 22.04 0.68
CA ALA A 369 0.55 22.95 1.63
C ALA A 369 1.26 24.16 0.99
N ILE A 370 1.60 24.07 -0.32
CA ILE A 370 2.27 25.15 -1.07
C ILE A 370 1.32 25.99 -1.95
N ASP A 371 0.01 25.79 -1.85
CA ASP A 371 -0.96 26.51 -2.69
C ASP A 371 -1.24 27.92 -2.17
N GLY A 372 -1.28 28.11 -0.87
CA GLY A 372 -1.56 29.41 -0.23
C GLY A 372 -0.34 30.31 -0.06
N GLY A 373 0.88 29.88 -0.38
CA GLY A 373 2.08 30.69 -0.19
C GLY A 373 3.37 29.88 -0.18
N LYS A 374 4.49 30.59 -0.12
CA LYS A 374 5.81 29.97 -0.09
C LYS A 374 6.11 29.35 1.28
N LEU A 375 6.63 28.14 1.28
CA LEU A 375 7.29 27.49 2.40
C LEU A 375 8.82 27.64 2.28
N PRO A 376 9.62 27.26 3.28
CA PRO A 376 11.07 27.25 3.19
C PRO A 376 11.57 26.54 1.92
N ALA A 377 12.62 27.08 1.29
CA ALA A 377 13.12 26.56 0.01
C ALA A 377 13.66 25.11 0.10
N ASN A 378 14.00 24.65 1.30
CA ASN A 378 14.46 23.30 1.60
C ASN A 378 13.31 22.31 1.89
N THR A 379 12.04 22.73 1.73
CA THR A 379 10.86 21.87 1.87
C THR A 379 10.88 20.77 0.79
N LEU A 380 10.60 19.54 1.23
CA LEU A 380 10.38 18.40 0.34
C LEU A 380 8.87 18.27 0.09
N VAL A 381 8.44 18.26 -1.17
CA VAL A 381 7.02 18.22 -1.52
C VAL A 381 6.65 16.88 -2.13
N PHE A 382 5.59 16.27 -1.60
CA PHE A 382 5.04 15.00 -2.06
C PHE A 382 3.80 15.27 -2.91
N GLY A 383 3.89 14.96 -4.22
CA GLY A 383 2.80 15.19 -5.17
C GLY A 383 1.92 13.96 -5.30
N TRP A 384 0.74 13.97 -4.69
CA TRP A 384 -0.17 12.82 -4.65
C TRP A 384 -1.45 12.98 -5.49
N MET A 385 -2.02 14.19 -5.54
CA MET A 385 -3.33 14.42 -6.18
C MET A 385 -3.31 14.09 -7.67
N GLY A 386 -2.20 14.40 -8.35
CA GLY A 386 -2.04 14.12 -9.77
C GLY A 386 -0.69 14.55 -10.32
N VAL A 387 -0.48 14.21 -11.58
CA VAL A 387 0.75 14.59 -12.30
C VAL A 387 0.93 16.09 -12.41
N LYS A 388 -0.19 16.84 -12.57
CA LYS A 388 -0.18 18.30 -12.68
C LYS A 388 0.40 18.93 -11.42
N GLU A 389 0.01 18.47 -10.25
CA GLU A 389 0.43 18.97 -8.93
C GLU A 389 1.91 18.64 -8.66
N CYS A 390 2.37 17.45 -9.07
CA CYS A 390 3.80 17.10 -9.04
C CYS A 390 4.63 18.07 -9.89
N LYS A 391 4.20 18.35 -11.11
CA LYS A 391 4.86 19.30 -12.02
C LYS A 391 4.87 20.71 -11.47
N LEU A 392 3.74 21.15 -10.90
CA LEU A 392 3.62 22.48 -10.30
C LEU A 392 4.60 22.65 -9.13
N SER A 393 4.74 21.64 -8.26
CA SER A 393 5.69 21.65 -7.16
C SER A 393 7.12 21.78 -7.66
N ALA A 394 7.49 20.96 -8.64
CA ALA A 394 8.81 21.01 -9.27
C ALA A 394 9.06 22.36 -9.99
N ALA A 395 8.07 22.89 -10.70
CA ALA A 395 8.16 24.20 -11.38
C ALA A 395 8.30 25.38 -10.40
N LYS A 396 7.70 25.27 -9.19
CA LYS A 396 7.91 26.25 -8.09
C LYS A 396 9.32 26.16 -7.46
N GLY A 397 10.15 25.19 -7.89
CA GLY A 397 11.54 25.02 -7.42
C GLY A 397 11.70 24.12 -6.18
N TYR A 398 10.63 23.49 -5.70
CA TYR A 398 10.71 22.55 -4.57
C TYR A 398 11.27 21.20 -5.02
N LYS A 399 12.08 20.58 -4.16
CA LYS A 399 12.43 19.16 -4.32
C LYS A 399 11.15 18.33 -4.20
N THR A 400 10.87 17.54 -5.23
CA THR A 400 9.57 16.87 -5.40
C THR A 400 9.72 15.37 -5.44
N ILE A 401 8.90 14.69 -4.64
CA ILE A 401 8.64 13.25 -4.73
C ILE A 401 7.40 13.04 -5.60
N VAL A 402 7.54 12.22 -6.63
CA VAL A 402 6.45 11.93 -7.58
C VAL A 402 5.71 10.69 -7.10
N MET A 403 4.46 10.88 -6.66
CA MET A 403 3.63 9.79 -6.16
C MET A 403 2.13 9.96 -6.47
N PRO A 404 1.73 10.40 -7.69
CA PRO A 404 0.32 10.58 -7.99
C PRO A 404 -0.47 9.28 -7.80
N GLY A 405 -1.61 9.35 -7.13
CA GLY A 405 -2.40 8.19 -6.70
C GLY A 405 -2.79 7.25 -7.84
N GLN A 406 -2.91 7.77 -9.07
CA GLN A 406 -3.22 7.00 -10.28
C GLN A 406 -2.16 5.95 -10.65
N TYR A 407 -0.96 6.01 -10.05
CA TYR A 407 0.17 5.14 -10.37
C TYR A 407 0.84 4.52 -9.14
N PHE A 408 0.70 5.16 -7.96
CA PHE A 408 1.52 4.85 -6.79
C PHE A 408 0.73 4.60 -5.50
N TYR A 409 -0.61 4.75 -5.49
CA TYR A 409 -1.41 4.37 -4.34
C TYR A 409 -1.74 2.88 -4.43
N PHE A 410 -1.03 2.07 -3.66
CA PHE A 410 -1.15 0.60 -3.71
C PHE A 410 -2.35 0.07 -2.92
N ASP A 411 -3.12 0.91 -2.28
CA ASP A 411 -4.46 0.63 -1.78
C ASP A 411 -5.54 0.63 -2.89
N MET A 412 -5.22 1.13 -4.10
CA MET A 412 -6.11 1.07 -5.25
C MET A 412 -6.30 -0.36 -5.76
N LYS A 413 -7.51 -0.67 -6.26
CA LYS A 413 -7.84 -1.94 -6.93
C LYS A 413 -6.88 -2.24 -8.07
N GLN A 414 -6.51 -3.51 -8.21
CA GLN A 414 -5.70 -3.97 -9.33
C GLN A 414 -6.55 -4.40 -10.53
N SER A 415 -7.82 -4.77 -10.29
CA SER A 415 -8.86 -4.91 -11.32
C SER A 415 -10.22 -4.49 -10.76
N LYS A 416 -11.23 -4.35 -11.64
CA LYS A 416 -12.60 -3.93 -11.25
C LYS A 416 -13.25 -4.85 -10.21
N ARG A 417 -12.83 -6.10 -10.12
CA ARG A 417 -13.44 -7.14 -9.28
C ARG A 417 -12.63 -7.41 -8.00
N GLU A 418 -11.51 -6.76 -7.85
CA GLU A 418 -10.63 -6.93 -6.69
C GLU A 418 -10.93 -5.93 -5.57
N PRO A 419 -10.52 -6.24 -4.35
CA PRO A 419 -10.62 -5.30 -3.23
C PRO A 419 -9.67 -4.12 -3.41
N GLY A 420 -9.96 -3.03 -2.71
CA GLY A 420 -9.19 -1.79 -2.72
C GLY A 420 -10.05 -0.58 -3.03
N HIS A 421 -9.44 0.57 -3.01
CA HIS A 421 -10.04 1.83 -3.48
C HIS A 421 -10.02 1.93 -5.01
N ASP A 422 -10.85 2.79 -5.58
CA ASP A 422 -10.91 3.02 -7.04
C ASP A 422 -11.06 4.50 -7.42
N TRP A 423 -10.98 5.39 -6.44
CA TRP A 423 -11.19 6.83 -6.65
C TRP A 423 -10.11 7.46 -7.53
N ALA A 424 -8.84 7.01 -7.44
CA ALA A 424 -7.75 7.54 -8.25
C ALA A 424 -7.60 6.78 -9.58
N ALA A 425 -7.58 5.44 -9.53
CA ALA A 425 -7.48 4.56 -10.70
C ALA A 425 -7.68 3.09 -10.29
N ILE A 426 -7.79 2.24 -11.32
CA ILE A 426 -7.64 0.78 -11.19
C ILE A 426 -6.40 0.41 -11.99
N PHE A 427 -5.40 -0.24 -11.35
CA PHE A 427 -4.13 -0.54 -12.02
C PHE A 427 -3.34 -1.66 -11.35
N ASP A 428 -2.63 -2.40 -12.17
CA ASP A 428 -1.68 -3.42 -11.75
C ASP A 428 -0.21 -2.93 -11.85
N TRP A 429 0.74 -3.83 -11.63
CA TRP A 429 2.18 -3.58 -11.70
C TRP A 429 2.61 -2.90 -13.00
N SER A 430 1.98 -3.24 -14.11
CA SER A 430 2.41 -2.80 -15.44
C SER A 430 2.21 -1.30 -15.67
N LYS A 431 1.20 -0.71 -15.03
CA LYS A 431 0.96 0.74 -15.10
C LYS A 431 2.01 1.51 -14.30
N THR A 432 2.36 1.06 -13.10
CA THR A 432 3.46 1.62 -12.30
C THR A 432 4.79 1.51 -13.06
N TYR A 433 5.09 0.33 -13.62
CA TYR A 433 6.31 0.10 -14.41
C TYR A 433 6.43 1.05 -15.63
N GLY A 434 5.32 1.38 -16.27
CA GLY A 434 5.26 2.26 -17.44
C GLY A 434 5.60 3.73 -17.15
N VAL A 435 5.72 4.13 -15.88
CA VAL A 435 5.99 5.52 -15.51
C VAL A 435 7.41 5.95 -15.87
N THR A 436 7.50 7.08 -16.56
CA THR A 436 8.73 7.87 -16.73
C THR A 436 8.39 9.34 -16.55
N LEU A 437 9.34 10.18 -16.14
CA LEU A 437 9.07 11.61 -16.04
C LEU A 437 8.67 12.21 -17.40
N THR A 438 9.21 11.68 -18.48
CA THR A 438 8.87 12.09 -19.85
C THR A 438 7.44 11.67 -20.21
N SER A 439 7.02 10.41 -19.89
CA SER A 439 5.64 9.96 -20.15
C SER A 439 4.60 10.72 -19.33
N LEU A 440 4.99 11.23 -18.16
CA LEU A 440 4.19 12.13 -17.34
C LEU A 440 4.23 13.59 -17.79
N GLY A 441 5.00 13.91 -18.84
CA GLY A 441 5.09 15.23 -19.44
C GLY A 441 5.89 16.26 -18.63
N PHE A 442 6.83 15.84 -17.78
CA PHE A 442 7.75 16.75 -17.09
C PHE A 442 8.74 17.36 -18.09
N SER A 443 8.88 18.69 -18.06
CA SER A 443 9.93 19.39 -18.77
C SER A 443 11.33 19.07 -18.21
N ALA A 444 12.38 19.34 -18.98
CA ALA A 444 13.76 19.13 -18.52
C ALA A 444 14.08 19.95 -17.24
N GLU A 445 13.51 21.14 -17.08
CA GLU A 445 13.69 21.97 -15.87
C GLU A 445 12.95 21.40 -14.67
N GLU A 446 11.70 20.96 -14.83
CA GLU A 446 10.95 20.30 -13.74
C GLU A 446 11.66 19.02 -13.27
N GLN A 447 12.21 18.23 -14.20
CA GLN A 447 12.93 16.99 -13.87
C GLN A 447 14.14 17.21 -12.95
N LYS A 448 14.81 18.38 -12.99
CA LYS A 448 15.94 18.71 -12.09
C LYS A 448 15.53 18.78 -10.61
N ASN A 449 14.27 19.03 -10.34
CA ASN A 449 13.72 19.13 -9.01
C ASN A 449 13.08 17.82 -8.51
N VAL A 450 12.87 16.83 -9.39
CA VAL A 450 12.40 15.50 -8.97
C VAL A 450 13.56 14.73 -8.34
N VAL A 451 13.39 14.31 -7.09
CA VAL A 451 14.42 13.56 -6.34
C VAL A 451 14.12 12.06 -6.24
N GLY A 452 12.89 11.65 -6.57
CA GLY A 452 12.52 10.24 -6.62
C GLY A 452 11.03 9.97 -6.66
N PHE A 453 10.70 8.73 -6.35
CA PHE A 453 9.35 8.18 -6.34
C PHE A 453 9.03 7.58 -4.98
N GLU A 454 7.75 7.63 -4.61
CA GLU A 454 7.22 6.91 -3.47
C GLU A 454 5.90 6.25 -3.85
N ALA A 455 5.65 5.04 -3.34
CA ALA A 455 4.31 4.48 -3.31
C ALA A 455 3.75 4.55 -1.90
N SER A 456 2.43 4.55 -1.78
CA SER A 456 1.74 4.55 -0.50
C SER A 456 0.75 3.39 -0.39
N PHE A 457 0.53 2.97 0.84
CA PHE A 457 -0.58 2.12 1.20
C PHE A 457 -1.38 2.78 2.32
N PHE A 458 -2.51 3.39 1.95
CA PHE A 458 -3.51 3.85 2.90
C PHE A 458 -4.36 2.66 3.34
N SER A 459 -4.53 2.50 4.65
CA SER A 459 -4.96 1.22 5.24
C SER A 459 -6.45 1.09 5.51
N GLU A 460 -7.31 1.99 5.03
CA GLU A 460 -8.76 1.95 5.22
C GLU A 460 -9.39 0.67 4.67
N ALA A 461 -8.95 0.25 3.48
CA ALA A 461 -9.40 -0.98 2.85
C ALA A 461 -9.05 -2.23 3.66
N TYR A 462 -7.90 -2.19 4.31
CA TYR A 462 -7.41 -3.25 5.18
C TYR A 462 -8.24 -3.32 6.47
N ALA A 463 -8.49 -2.18 7.12
CA ALA A 463 -9.29 -2.06 8.33
C ALA A 463 -10.70 -2.61 8.20
N SER A 464 -11.32 -2.46 7.03
CA SER A 464 -12.68 -2.93 6.78
C SER A 464 -12.78 -4.44 6.51
N ARG A 465 -11.66 -5.13 6.31
CA ARG A 465 -11.65 -6.56 5.95
C ARG A 465 -11.23 -7.49 7.07
N THR A 466 -10.02 -7.40 7.53
CA THR A 466 -9.49 -8.19 8.67
C THR A 466 -8.18 -7.55 9.11
N PRO A 467 -8.20 -6.74 10.16
CA PRO A 467 -7.01 -6.00 10.60
C PRO A 467 -5.82 -6.88 11.03
N GLU A 468 -6.02 -8.17 11.13
CA GLU A 468 -5.01 -9.14 11.61
C GLU A 468 -4.37 -9.96 10.49
N ASN A 469 -4.75 -9.72 9.21
CA ASN A 469 -4.24 -10.51 8.08
C ASN A 469 -3.28 -9.70 7.21
N ALA A 470 -1.97 -9.90 7.43
CA ALA A 470 -0.90 -9.30 6.63
C ALA A 470 -0.96 -9.69 5.13
N ASP A 471 -1.61 -10.81 4.78
CA ASP A 471 -1.74 -11.28 3.40
C ASP A 471 -2.41 -10.25 2.48
N PHE A 472 -3.37 -9.47 3.02
CA PHE A 472 -4.02 -8.42 2.22
C PHE A 472 -3.06 -7.29 1.87
N LEU A 473 -2.20 -6.88 2.80
CA LEU A 473 -1.18 -5.88 2.57
C LEU A 473 -0.16 -6.37 1.54
N HIS A 474 0.31 -7.60 1.66
CA HIS A 474 1.20 -8.25 0.69
C HIS A 474 0.55 -8.33 -0.70
N TYR A 475 -0.70 -8.80 -0.77
CA TYR A 475 -1.47 -8.90 -2.03
C TYR A 475 -1.61 -7.55 -2.74
N GLN A 476 -1.87 -6.48 -1.98
CA GLN A 476 -2.03 -5.14 -2.55
C GLN A 476 -0.70 -4.53 -2.98
N THR A 477 0.38 -4.80 -2.26
CA THR A 477 1.66 -4.16 -2.54
C THR A 477 2.52 -4.94 -3.55
N PHE A 478 2.50 -6.26 -3.53
CA PHE A 478 3.25 -7.09 -4.47
C PHE A 478 2.35 -7.69 -5.57
N PRO A 479 2.79 -7.64 -6.87
CA PRO A 479 4.13 -7.29 -7.34
C PRO A 479 4.35 -5.81 -7.71
N ARG A 480 3.42 -4.87 -7.39
CA ARG A 480 3.59 -3.43 -7.74
C ARG A 480 4.84 -2.81 -7.11
N MET A 481 5.24 -3.29 -5.92
CA MET A 481 6.49 -2.87 -5.26
C MET A 481 7.73 -3.17 -6.10
N LEU A 482 7.76 -4.29 -6.80
CA LEU A 482 8.86 -4.63 -7.71
C LEU A 482 8.98 -3.60 -8.85
N SER A 483 7.82 -3.14 -9.37
CA SER A 483 7.79 -2.09 -10.38
C SER A 483 8.27 -0.74 -9.84
N LEU A 484 7.90 -0.37 -8.61
CA LEU A 484 8.40 0.83 -7.95
C LEU A 484 9.92 0.77 -7.80
N ALA A 485 10.45 -0.35 -7.28
CA ALA A 485 11.88 -0.56 -7.12
C ALA A 485 12.62 -0.37 -8.44
N GLU A 486 12.12 -0.99 -9.51
CA GLU A 486 12.71 -0.92 -10.85
C GLU A 486 12.73 0.51 -11.41
N ILE A 487 11.60 1.22 -11.40
CA ILE A 487 11.54 2.57 -11.99
C ILE A 487 12.32 3.62 -11.20
N ALA A 488 12.46 3.43 -9.89
CA ALA A 488 13.23 4.32 -9.04
C ALA A 488 14.74 4.06 -9.12
N TRP A 489 15.12 2.86 -9.56
CA TRP A 489 16.51 2.43 -9.67
C TRP A 489 17.07 2.54 -11.07
N VAL A 490 16.34 2.00 -12.07
CA VAL A 490 16.83 1.83 -13.45
C VAL A 490 16.49 3.04 -14.32
N SER A 491 17.43 3.46 -15.15
CA SER A 491 17.19 4.52 -16.14
C SER A 491 16.07 4.09 -17.11
N SER A 492 15.13 5.00 -17.41
CA SER A 492 13.99 4.70 -18.29
C SER A 492 14.38 4.15 -19.68
N ASN A 493 15.53 4.58 -20.21
CA ASN A 493 16.02 4.13 -21.51
C ASN A 493 16.58 2.70 -21.49
N SER A 494 16.85 2.14 -20.33
CA SER A 494 17.40 0.79 -20.14
C SER A 494 16.35 -0.21 -19.69
N ARG A 495 15.08 0.19 -19.54
CA ARG A 495 14.00 -0.69 -19.07
C ARG A 495 13.31 -1.39 -20.23
N ASP A 496 13.15 -2.71 -20.10
CA ASP A 496 12.38 -3.57 -21.01
C ASP A 496 11.28 -4.27 -20.22
N LYS A 497 10.03 -4.02 -20.59
CA LYS A 497 8.84 -4.51 -19.86
C LYS A 497 8.71 -6.02 -19.91
N ASP A 498 9.01 -6.64 -21.06
CA ASP A 498 8.85 -8.08 -21.25
C ASP A 498 9.97 -8.86 -20.56
N ALA A 499 11.20 -8.31 -20.60
CA ALA A 499 12.31 -8.85 -19.83
C ALA A 499 12.04 -8.73 -18.33
N PHE A 500 11.58 -7.58 -17.85
CA PHE A 500 11.21 -7.38 -16.44
C PHE A 500 10.09 -8.33 -15.99
N TYR A 501 9.06 -8.56 -16.81
CA TYR A 501 8.00 -9.50 -16.48
C TYR A 501 8.54 -10.93 -16.29
N LYS A 502 9.46 -11.37 -17.13
CA LYS A 502 10.14 -12.68 -16.98
C LYS A 502 10.93 -12.75 -15.69
N GLN A 503 11.75 -11.72 -15.41
CA GLN A 503 12.50 -11.63 -14.15
C GLN A 503 11.59 -11.65 -12.92
N MET A 504 10.43 -10.96 -12.99
CA MET A 504 9.44 -10.94 -11.92
C MET A 504 8.86 -12.33 -11.65
N ILE A 505 8.57 -13.10 -12.70
CA ILE A 505 8.09 -14.50 -12.56
C ILE A 505 9.15 -15.39 -11.88
N GLU A 506 10.41 -15.27 -12.30
CA GLU A 506 11.53 -16.00 -11.68
C GLU A 506 11.73 -15.55 -10.21
N HIS A 507 11.55 -14.26 -9.93
CA HIS A 507 11.65 -13.68 -8.59
C HIS A 507 10.57 -14.19 -7.63
N TYR A 508 9.43 -14.67 -8.12
CA TYR A 508 8.35 -15.24 -7.29
C TYR A 508 8.83 -16.38 -6.39
N ALA A 509 9.84 -17.15 -6.81
CA ALA A 509 10.43 -18.18 -5.95
C ALA A 509 11.00 -17.62 -4.63
N ARG A 510 11.51 -16.36 -4.66
CA ARG A 510 12.03 -15.67 -3.45
C ARG A 510 10.87 -15.18 -2.58
N LEU A 511 9.82 -14.61 -3.20
CA LEU A 511 8.61 -14.21 -2.46
C LEU A 511 7.91 -15.40 -1.80
N ASP A 512 7.88 -16.57 -2.48
CA ASP A 512 7.40 -17.84 -1.92
C ASP A 512 8.22 -18.26 -0.68
N ALA A 513 9.56 -18.19 -0.81
CA ALA A 513 10.45 -18.51 0.29
C ALA A 513 10.29 -17.55 1.49
N MET A 514 10.00 -16.28 1.25
CA MET A 514 9.69 -15.29 2.28
C MET A 514 8.27 -15.44 2.87
N GLY A 515 7.41 -16.26 2.27
CA GLY A 515 6.02 -16.46 2.73
C GLY A 515 5.08 -15.31 2.34
N ILE A 516 5.43 -14.53 1.31
CA ILE A 516 4.66 -13.36 0.89
C ILE A 516 3.45 -13.79 0.06
N ALA A 517 2.26 -13.40 0.50
CA ALA A 517 1.01 -13.65 -0.21
C ALA A 517 0.77 -12.63 -1.33
N TYR A 518 1.69 -12.57 -2.32
CA TYR A 518 1.60 -11.65 -3.43
C TYR A 518 0.45 -11.99 -4.40
N ARG A 519 0.02 -11.00 -5.17
CA ARG A 519 -1.01 -11.18 -6.20
C ARG A 519 -0.40 -11.82 -7.45
N LEU A 520 -0.92 -13.00 -7.81
CA LEU A 520 -0.67 -13.60 -9.12
C LEU A 520 -1.55 -12.95 -10.21
N MET A 521 -1.07 -13.02 -11.46
CA MET A 521 -1.92 -12.66 -12.60
C MET A 521 -3.03 -13.69 -12.78
N PRO A 522 -4.28 -13.26 -13.08
CA PRO A 522 -5.37 -14.19 -13.31
C PRO A 522 -5.10 -15.07 -14.55
N PRO A 523 -5.49 -16.35 -14.55
CA PRO A 523 -5.39 -17.19 -15.73
C PRO A 523 -6.10 -16.56 -16.94
N LYS A 524 -5.50 -16.68 -18.11
CA LYS A 524 -6.16 -16.32 -19.37
C LYS A 524 -7.16 -17.39 -19.73
N VAL A 525 -8.45 -17.07 -19.65
CA VAL A 525 -9.54 -17.99 -19.97
C VAL A 525 -10.03 -17.73 -21.39
N ILE A 526 -10.09 -18.79 -22.20
CA ILE A 526 -10.52 -18.75 -23.60
C ILE A 526 -11.62 -19.79 -23.80
N PHE A 527 -12.72 -19.39 -24.46
CA PHE A 527 -13.80 -20.31 -24.87
C PHE A 527 -14.00 -20.19 -26.38
N GLU A 528 -13.70 -21.28 -27.07
CA GLU A 528 -13.81 -21.37 -28.53
C GLU A 528 -14.32 -22.77 -28.95
N ASN A 529 -15.25 -22.81 -29.89
CA ASN A 529 -15.78 -24.06 -30.48
C ASN A 529 -16.26 -25.08 -29.43
N GLY A 530 -16.86 -24.60 -28.32
CA GLY A 530 -17.37 -25.48 -27.27
C GLY A 530 -16.28 -26.00 -26.30
N VAL A 531 -15.06 -25.50 -26.43
CA VAL A 531 -13.90 -25.86 -25.57
C VAL A 531 -13.49 -24.68 -24.74
N LEU A 532 -13.46 -24.87 -23.42
CA LEU A 532 -13.00 -23.89 -22.43
C LEU A 532 -11.59 -24.26 -21.98
N SER A 533 -10.66 -23.33 -22.13
CA SER A 533 -9.26 -23.47 -21.72
C SER A 533 -8.80 -22.35 -20.83
N ALA A 534 -7.82 -22.63 -19.98
CA ALA A 534 -7.17 -21.65 -19.11
C ALA A 534 -5.65 -21.84 -19.14
N GLN A 535 -4.91 -20.74 -19.11
CA GLN A 535 -3.46 -20.74 -19.15
C GLN A 535 -2.91 -19.71 -18.15
N SER A 536 -1.84 -20.07 -17.45
CA SER A 536 -1.04 -19.17 -16.59
C SER A 536 0.30 -18.90 -17.27
N ASP A 537 0.71 -17.63 -17.28
CA ASP A 537 1.97 -17.22 -17.89
C ASP A 537 3.19 -17.51 -16.97
N ASP A 538 2.94 -17.69 -15.67
CA ASP A 538 3.97 -17.84 -14.63
C ASP A 538 4.17 -19.28 -14.16
N GLY A 539 3.53 -20.25 -14.81
CA GLY A 539 3.59 -21.66 -14.45
C GLY A 539 2.88 -22.02 -13.13
N SER A 540 2.07 -21.11 -12.59
CA SER A 540 1.27 -21.38 -11.39
C SER A 540 0.25 -22.49 -11.63
N THR A 541 -0.06 -23.26 -10.60
CA THR A 541 -1.10 -24.29 -10.64
C THR A 541 -2.47 -23.64 -10.78
N ILE A 542 -3.19 -23.98 -11.85
CA ILE A 542 -4.55 -23.50 -12.04
C ILE A 542 -5.54 -24.47 -11.38
N TYR A 543 -6.45 -23.93 -10.58
CA TYR A 543 -7.61 -24.64 -10.03
C TYR A 543 -8.84 -24.20 -10.79
N VAL A 544 -9.70 -25.16 -11.11
CA VAL A 544 -11.01 -24.91 -11.73
C VAL A 544 -12.11 -25.39 -10.81
N GLN A 545 -13.17 -24.61 -10.69
CA GLN A 545 -14.38 -24.97 -9.96
C GLN A 545 -15.59 -24.86 -10.86
N ASN A 546 -16.42 -25.91 -10.89
CA ASN A 546 -17.77 -25.81 -11.42
C ASN A 546 -18.70 -25.30 -10.32
N VAL A 547 -19.16 -24.06 -10.46
CA VAL A 547 -19.92 -23.35 -9.42
C VAL A 547 -21.36 -23.83 -9.23
N VAL A 548 -21.86 -24.69 -10.13
CA VAL A 548 -23.19 -25.29 -10.00
C VAL A 548 -23.12 -26.57 -9.18
N THR A 549 -22.14 -27.42 -9.45
CA THR A 549 -21.93 -28.68 -8.71
C THR A 549 -21.08 -28.48 -7.46
N ASN A 550 -20.45 -27.33 -7.31
CA ASN A 550 -19.46 -26.99 -6.26
C ASN A 550 -18.26 -27.95 -6.21
N VAL A 551 -17.93 -28.58 -7.37
CA VAL A 551 -16.76 -29.44 -7.49
C VAL A 551 -15.60 -28.66 -8.04
N GLY A 552 -14.48 -28.66 -7.28
CA GLY A 552 -13.22 -28.01 -7.65
C GLY A 552 -12.10 -29.04 -7.79
N GLU A 553 -11.22 -28.84 -8.76
CA GLU A 553 -10.06 -29.69 -9.02
C GLU A 553 -8.90 -28.91 -9.62
N VAL A 554 -7.71 -29.53 -9.67
CA VAL A 554 -6.59 -29.00 -10.43
C VAL A 554 -6.91 -29.08 -11.92
N TYR A 555 -6.83 -27.94 -12.61
CA TYR A 555 -7.04 -27.87 -14.04
C TYR A 555 -5.84 -28.46 -14.80
N THR A 556 -6.07 -29.55 -15.53
CA THR A 556 -5.03 -30.26 -16.28
C THR A 556 -5.28 -30.37 -17.78
N LYS A 557 -6.53 -30.14 -18.23
CA LYS A 557 -6.91 -30.26 -19.63
C LYS A 557 -8.13 -29.39 -19.98
N PRO A 558 -8.30 -28.99 -21.25
CA PRO A 558 -9.46 -28.24 -21.70
C PRO A 558 -10.78 -28.95 -21.39
N ILE A 559 -11.81 -28.17 -21.10
CA ILE A 559 -13.15 -28.63 -20.72
C ILE A 559 -14.10 -28.44 -21.91
N THR A 560 -14.72 -29.54 -22.42
CA THR A 560 -15.78 -29.43 -23.40
C THR A 560 -17.10 -29.11 -22.69
N THR A 561 -17.72 -28.00 -23.05
CA THR A 561 -18.94 -27.51 -22.40
C THR A 561 -19.76 -26.61 -23.33
N THR A 562 -21.07 -26.59 -23.14
CA THR A 562 -21.97 -25.57 -23.71
C THR A 562 -22.32 -24.48 -22.74
N LYS A 563 -21.79 -24.56 -21.51
CA LYS A 563 -22.06 -23.65 -20.38
C LYS A 563 -20.74 -23.16 -19.74
N PRO A 564 -19.88 -22.42 -20.47
CA PRO A 564 -18.58 -21.99 -19.99
C PRO A 564 -18.67 -21.08 -18.76
N GLU A 565 -19.79 -20.37 -18.59
CA GLU A 565 -20.06 -19.51 -17.44
C GLU A 565 -20.20 -20.26 -16.09
N ARG A 566 -20.24 -21.61 -16.12
CA ARG A 566 -20.28 -22.44 -14.90
C ARG A 566 -18.91 -22.70 -14.29
N TYR A 567 -17.82 -22.25 -14.94
CA TYR A 567 -16.48 -22.57 -14.54
C TYR A 567 -15.71 -21.28 -14.16
N VAL A 568 -15.05 -21.32 -13.02
CA VAL A 568 -14.15 -20.27 -12.54
C VAL A 568 -12.77 -20.87 -12.30
N PHE A 569 -11.75 -20.10 -12.62
CA PHE A 569 -10.35 -20.49 -12.53
C PHE A 569 -9.60 -19.56 -11.59
N VAL A 570 -8.69 -20.12 -10.79
CA VAL A 570 -7.79 -19.37 -9.90
C VAL A 570 -6.39 -19.98 -10.03
N ALA A 571 -5.39 -19.16 -10.26
CA ALA A 571 -3.99 -19.57 -10.16
C ALA A 571 -3.52 -19.51 -8.71
N ARG A 572 -2.72 -20.50 -8.29
CA ARG A 572 -2.12 -20.56 -6.94
C ARG A 572 -0.67 -20.99 -7.01
N ARG A 573 0.14 -20.41 -6.10
CA ARG A 573 1.56 -20.72 -5.94
C ARG A 573 1.97 -20.40 -4.49
N GLY A 574 2.35 -21.40 -3.70
CA GLY A 574 2.62 -21.19 -2.28
C GLY A 574 1.40 -20.55 -1.57
N SER A 575 1.63 -19.44 -0.88
CA SER A 575 0.59 -18.60 -0.26
C SER A 575 -0.05 -17.60 -1.24
N ALA A 576 0.52 -17.41 -2.43
CA ALA A 576 0.05 -16.48 -3.43
C ALA A 576 -1.16 -17.02 -4.21
N SER A 577 -2.08 -16.12 -4.56
CA SER A 577 -3.25 -16.46 -5.37
C SER A 577 -3.60 -15.35 -6.35
N SER A 578 -4.27 -15.73 -7.44
CA SER A 578 -4.84 -14.77 -8.38
C SER A 578 -6.29 -14.44 -8.04
N PRO A 579 -6.82 -13.33 -8.55
CA PRO A 579 -8.26 -13.14 -8.62
C PRO A 579 -8.90 -14.22 -9.50
N GLU A 580 -10.23 -14.39 -9.35
CA GLU A 580 -11.03 -15.27 -10.18
C GLU A 580 -10.96 -14.86 -11.66
N ALA A 581 -10.78 -15.85 -12.53
CA ALA A 581 -10.84 -15.72 -13.97
C ALA A 581 -11.94 -16.63 -14.55
N ALA A 582 -12.75 -16.11 -15.45
CA ALA A 582 -13.84 -16.84 -16.11
C ALA A 582 -14.26 -16.11 -17.38
N VAL A 583 -15.12 -16.72 -18.18
CA VAL A 583 -15.80 -16.00 -19.26
C VAL A 583 -16.72 -14.92 -18.70
N GLU A 584 -16.97 -13.85 -19.46
CA GLU A 584 -17.74 -12.68 -18.98
C GLU A 584 -19.14 -13.04 -18.44
N GLY A 585 -19.79 -14.07 -19.00
CA GLY A 585 -21.10 -14.57 -18.54
C GLY A 585 -21.12 -14.96 -17.05
N TYR A 586 -20.01 -15.45 -16.51
CA TYR A 586 -19.87 -15.78 -15.08
C TYR A 586 -20.05 -14.54 -14.17
N PHE A 587 -19.54 -13.39 -14.60
CA PHE A 587 -19.55 -12.15 -13.83
C PHE A 587 -20.80 -11.30 -14.02
N ARG A 588 -21.70 -11.73 -14.91
CA ARG A 588 -22.95 -11.02 -15.17
C ARG A 588 -23.77 -10.89 -13.90
N THR A 589 -24.31 -9.69 -13.64
CA THR A 589 -25.25 -9.42 -12.55
C THR A 589 -26.62 -9.07 -13.08
N LEU A 590 -27.66 -9.39 -12.28
CA LEU A 590 -29.05 -9.01 -12.52
C LEU A 590 -29.33 -7.66 -11.86
N LYS A 591 -30.25 -6.90 -12.46
CA LYS A 591 -30.75 -5.63 -11.91
C LYS A 591 -32.30 -5.68 -11.87
N PRO A 592 -32.90 -6.57 -11.04
CA PRO A 592 -34.34 -6.66 -10.93
C PRO A 592 -34.92 -5.41 -10.31
N GLN A 593 -36.15 -5.07 -10.66
CA GLN A 593 -36.91 -4.04 -9.96
C GLN A 593 -37.29 -4.51 -8.55
N PHE A 594 -37.18 -3.61 -7.58
CA PHE A 594 -37.54 -3.89 -6.19
C PHE A 594 -38.17 -2.66 -5.53
N THR A 595 -38.85 -2.87 -4.43
CA THR A 595 -39.26 -1.82 -3.48
C THR A 595 -38.39 -1.93 -2.25
N LEU A 596 -37.79 -0.81 -1.83
CA LEU A 596 -37.05 -0.72 -0.59
C LEU A 596 -37.95 -0.14 0.50
N THR A 597 -38.05 -0.85 1.62
CA THR A 597 -38.78 -0.41 2.85
C THR A 597 -37.88 -0.59 4.06
N SER A 598 -38.20 0.14 5.12
CA SER A 598 -37.47 0.07 6.40
C SER A 598 -38.37 0.44 7.55
N SER A 599 -38.05 -0.03 8.77
CA SER A 599 -38.65 0.46 10.02
C SER A 599 -38.22 1.90 10.31
N MET A 600 -37.07 2.33 9.79
CA MET A 600 -36.54 3.67 9.93
C MET A 600 -37.06 4.59 8.81
N PRO A 601 -37.34 5.88 9.10
CA PRO A 601 -37.71 6.82 8.05
C PRO A 601 -36.57 7.02 7.05
N GLN A 602 -36.93 7.32 5.78
CA GLN A 602 -35.96 7.63 4.75
C GLN A 602 -35.36 9.03 4.90
N HIS A 603 -34.13 9.20 4.41
CA HIS A 603 -33.46 10.50 4.33
C HIS A 603 -34.16 11.43 3.33
N SER A 604 -34.17 12.76 3.60
CA SER A 604 -34.88 13.74 2.78
C SER A 604 -34.39 13.83 1.32
N THR A 605 -33.09 13.66 1.08
CA THR A 605 -32.48 13.77 -0.24
C THR A 605 -32.00 12.46 -0.83
N MET A 606 -31.57 11.51 0.03
CA MET A 606 -31.11 10.16 -0.37
C MET A 606 -32.22 9.14 -0.11
N THR A 607 -33.34 9.34 -0.80
CA THR A 607 -34.58 8.55 -0.60
C THR A 607 -34.43 7.08 -1.00
N PHE A 608 -35.29 6.21 -0.50
CA PHE A 608 -35.29 4.78 -0.81
C PHE A 608 -35.50 4.50 -2.29
N ALA A 609 -36.23 5.37 -3.00
CA ALA A 609 -36.40 5.27 -4.45
C ALA A 609 -35.07 5.38 -5.22
N LYS A 610 -34.08 6.11 -4.71
CA LYS A 610 -32.75 6.22 -5.36
C LYS A 610 -31.97 4.92 -5.39
N ALA A 611 -32.19 4.01 -4.44
CA ALA A 611 -31.56 2.69 -4.46
C ALA A 611 -32.03 1.83 -5.65
N GLN A 612 -33.17 2.13 -6.26
CA GLN A 612 -33.62 1.44 -7.48
C GLN A 612 -32.77 1.79 -8.71
N GLU A 613 -32.07 2.92 -8.66
CA GLU A 613 -31.04 3.26 -9.62
C GLU A 613 -29.74 2.54 -9.22
N TYR A 614 -29.49 1.37 -9.76
CA TYR A 614 -28.29 0.60 -9.45
C TYR A 614 -27.02 1.44 -9.62
N GLY A 615 -26.17 1.44 -8.57
CA GLY A 615 -24.99 2.32 -8.46
C GLY A 615 -25.22 3.56 -7.60
N ARG A 616 -26.44 3.79 -7.07
CA ARG A 616 -26.74 4.85 -6.11
C ARG A 616 -27.09 4.31 -4.73
N LEU A 617 -26.75 5.06 -3.69
CA LEU A 617 -27.08 4.76 -2.31
C LEU A 617 -28.41 5.41 -1.90
N ALA A 618 -29.17 4.74 -1.05
CA ALA A 618 -30.20 5.33 -0.21
C ALA A 618 -29.67 5.49 1.21
N ARG A 619 -30.41 6.27 2.05
CA ARG A 619 -30.09 6.48 3.45
C ARG A 619 -31.35 6.50 4.29
N THR A 620 -31.21 6.10 5.55
CA THR A 620 -32.22 6.35 6.57
C THR A 620 -32.08 7.77 7.14
N ALA A 621 -33.09 8.29 7.79
CA ALA A 621 -33.05 9.63 8.42
C ALA A 621 -32.47 9.61 9.85
N ARG A 622 -32.24 8.43 10.41
CA ARG A 622 -31.60 8.22 11.73
C ARG A 622 -30.72 6.96 11.70
N THR A 623 -29.87 6.81 12.71
CA THR A 623 -29.18 5.56 13.00
C THR A 623 -30.17 4.45 13.39
N CYS A 624 -29.68 3.20 13.44
CA CYS A 624 -30.48 2.04 13.82
C CYS A 624 -30.55 1.85 15.33
N ASP A 625 -31.63 1.23 15.75
CA ASP A 625 -31.84 0.65 17.07
C ASP A 625 -32.01 -0.87 16.93
N VAL A 626 -31.90 -1.60 18.04
CA VAL A 626 -32.15 -3.05 18.06
C VAL A 626 -33.56 -3.35 17.55
N GLY A 627 -33.67 -4.24 16.58
CA GLY A 627 -34.92 -4.62 15.93
C GLY A 627 -35.27 -3.80 14.69
N ASP A 628 -34.50 -2.76 14.36
CA ASP A 628 -34.67 -2.05 13.08
C ASP A 628 -34.32 -2.96 11.91
N TRP A 629 -35.01 -2.75 10.80
CA TRP A 629 -34.85 -3.57 9.63
C TRP A 629 -34.85 -2.76 8.31
N ILE A 630 -34.24 -3.33 7.29
CA ILE A 630 -34.23 -2.86 5.91
C ILE A 630 -34.64 -4.04 5.02
N GLN A 631 -35.62 -3.85 4.12
CA GLN A 631 -36.17 -4.90 3.29
C GLN A 631 -36.21 -4.52 1.83
N PHE A 632 -35.72 -5.40 0.99
CA PHE A 632 -35.86 -5.37 -0.47
C PHE A 632 -36.94 -6.37 -0.87
N THR A 633 -38.02 -5.91 -1.51
CA THR A 633 -39.08 -6.75 -2.05
C THR A 633 -39.04 -6.67 -3.57
N PHE A 634 -38.68 -7.78 -4.25
CA PHE A 634 -38.54 -7.82 -5.70
C PHE A 634 -39.91 -7.85 -6.37
N ALA A 635 -40.05 -7.12 -7.50
CA ALA A 635 -41.27 -7.12 -8.29
C ALA A 635 -41.65 -8.55 -8.79
N GLN A 636 -40.65 -9.33 -9.16
CA GLN A 636 -40.76 -10.76 -9.43
C GLN A 636 -39.73 -11.53 -8.62
N ALA A 637 -40.01 -12.78 -8.26
CA ALA A 637 -39.05 -13.60 -7.55
C ALA A 637 -37.77 -13.80 -8.40
N VAL A 638 -36.60 -13.64 -7.77
CA VAL A 638 -35.29 -13.61 -8.43
C VAL A 638 -34.63 -14.97 -8.27
N ASP A 639 -34.42 -15.66 -9.39
CA ASP A 639 -33.60 -16.85 -9.41
C ASP A 639 -32.13 -16.50 -9.56
N CYS A 640 -31.34 -16.83 -8.55
CA CYS A 640 -29.94 -16.47 -8.50
C CYS A 640 -29.07 -17.58 -7.91
N ARG A 641 -27.79 -17.61 -8.30
CA ARG A 641 -26.79 -18.46 -7.62
C ARG A 641 -26.19 -17.78 -6.40
N ARG A 642 -26.14 -16.43 -6.40
CA ARG A 642 -25.55 -15.65 -5.31
C ARG A 642 -26.24 -14.31 -5.23
N MET A 643 -26.44 -13.82 -4.00
CA MET A 643 -26.93 -12.48 -3.72
C MET A 643 -26.14 -11.88 -2.57
N GLN A 644 -25.51 -10.74 -2.80
CA GLN A 644 -24.85 -9.95 -1.76
C GLN A 644 -25.74 -8.77 -1.40
N ILE A 645 -26.00 -8.59 -0.10
CA ILE A 645 -26.81 -7.53 0.44
C ILE A 645 -25.96 -6.82 1.49
N ALA A 646 -25.94 -5.48 1.46
CA ALA A 646 -25.10 -4.72 2.37
C ALA A 646 -25.74 -3.41 2.81
N THR A 647 -25.50 -3.05 4.07
CA THR A 647 -25.59 -1.69 4.57
C THR A 647 -24.21 -1.04 4.54
N GLY A 648 -24.13 0.29 4.49
CA GLY A 648 -22.86 0.98 4.27
C GLY A 648 -22.31 0.77 2.87
N ASN A 649 -21.09 1.22 2.64
CA ASN A 649 -20.27 0.86 1.51
C ASN A 649 -18.80 0.91 1.92
N PHE A 650 -17.89 0.56 1.03
CA PHE A 650 -16.46 0.58 1.29
C PHE A 650 -15.93 1.96 1.73
N GLN A 651 -16.50 3.05 1.18
CA GLN A 651 -16.13 4.42 1.52
C GLN A 651 -16.83 4.94 2.79
N LEU A 652 -17.90 4.28 3.23
CA LEU A 652 -18.73 4.69 4.36
C LEU A 652 -19.01 3.50 5.31
N PRO A 653 -17.97 2.88 5.86
CA PRO A 653 -18.11 1.65 6.63
C PRO A 653 -18.82 1.87 7.99
N ARG A 654 -18.91 3.11 8.50
CA ARG A 654 -19.60 3.44 9.77
C ARG A 654 -21.12 3.52 9.67
N PHE A 655 -21.69 3.58 8.48
CA PHE A 655 -23.13 3.74 8.26
C PHE A 655 -23.80 2.40 8.01
N ILE A 656 -23.52 1.42 8.88
CA ILE A 656 -23.91 0.02 8.75
C ILE A 656 -24.79 -0.46 9.91
N PHE A 657 -25.44 -1.61 9.73
CA PHE A 657 -25.81 -2.47 10.84
C PHE A 657 -24.56 -3.21 11.29
N GLU A 658 -24.02 -2.82 12.43
CA GLU A 658 -22.78 -3.41 12.94
C GLU A 658 -22.96 -4.90 13.29
N GLN A 659 -24.05 -5.20 13.99
CA GLN A 659 -24.49 -6.56 14.26
C GLN A 659 -25.92 -6.72 13.76
N GLY A 660 -26.24 -7.90 13.27
CA GLY A 660 -27.54 -8.21 12.74
C GLY A 660 -27.55 -9.54 12.01
N TYR A 661 -28.66 -9.84 11.41
CA TYR A 661 -28.85 -11.06 10.63
C TYR A 661 -29.65 -10.78 9.37
N ALA A 662 -29.52 -11.69 8.41
CA ALA A 662 -30.27 -11.65 7.17
C ALA A 662 -31.39 -12.66 7.19
N GLU A 663 -32.54 -12.27 6.64
CA GLU A 663 -33.70 -13.11 6.42
C GLU A 663 -34.06 -13.12 4.93
N VAL A 664 -34.57 -14.24 4.44
CA VAL A 664 -35.11 -14.37 3.09
C VAL A 664 -36.56 -14.80 3.12
N SER A 665 -37.31 -14.36 2.12
CA SER A 665 -38.69 -14.81 1.88
C SER A 665 -38.82 -15.26 0.43
N TYR A 666 -39.38 -16.46 0.25
CA TYR A 666 -39.63 -17.02 -1.06
C TYR A 666 -41.06 -16.69 -1.56
N ASP A 667 -41.98 -16.42 -0.64
CA ASP A 667 -43.40 -16.13 -0.92
C ASP A 667 -43.75 -14.63 -0.74
N GLY A 668 -42.81 -13.84 -0.22
CA GLY A 668 -43.01 -12.42 0.12
C GLY A 668 -43.71 -12.15 1.45
N LYS A 669 -44.02 -13.19 2.22
CA LYS A 669 -44.78 -13.12 3.48
C LYS A 669 -44.03 -13.73 4.66
N THR A 670 -43.52 -14.94 4.48
CA THR A 670 -42.81 -15.70 5.52
C THR A 670 -41.32 -15.47 5.37
N PHE A 671 -40.64 -15.07 6.43
CA PHE A 671 -39.22 -14.83 6.48
C PHE A 671 -38.50 -15.92 7.25
N VAL A 672 -37.35 -16.36 6.75
CA VAL A 672 -36.48 -17.36 7.36
C VAL A 672 -35.11 -16.75 7.52
N THR A 673 -34.56 -16.80 8.73
CA THR A 673 -33.19 -16.35 9.01
C THR A 673 -32.19 -17.26 8.29
N VAL A 674 -31.23 -16.64 7.59
CA VAL A 674 -30.21 -17.35 6.79
C VAL A 674 -28.80 -17.19 7.32
N GLY A 675 -28.54 -16.22 8.17
CA GLY A 675 -27.25 -16.05 8.85
C GLY A 675 -26.97 -14.63 9.32
N ASP A 676 -25.87 -14.47 10.05
CA ASP A 676 -25.45 -13.22 10.66
C ASP A 676 -24.71 -12.31 9.68
N LEU A 677 -24.86 -11.01 9.86
CA LEU A 677 -24.13 -10.00 9.09
C LEU A 677 -22.65 -10.00 9.47
N GLN A 678 -21.81 -9.85 8.45
CA GLN A 678 -20.38 -9.61 8.60
C GLN A 678 -20.07 -8.20 8.11
N ASN A 679 -19.70 -7.28 9.01
CA ASN A 679 -19.46 -5.88 8.67
C ASN A 679 -20.63 -5.24 7.87
N GLY A 680 -21.86 -5.43 8.35
CA GLY A 680 -23.05 -4.91 7.71
C GLY A 680 -23.47 -5.59 6.40
N MET A 681 -22.88 -6.72 6.04
CA MET A 681 -23.09 -7.42 4.79
C MET A 681 -23.45 -8.89 5.04
N TYR A 682 -24.27 -9.43 4.16
CA TYR A 682 -24.56 -10.87 4.07
C TYR A 682 -24.43 -11.34 2.61
N VAL A 683 -23.87 -12.53 2.43
CA VAL A 683 -23.78 -13.20 1.13
C VAL A 683 -24.57 -14.49 1.18
N LEU A 684 -25.61 -14.56 0.35
CA LEU A 684 -26.45 -15.74 0.19
C LEU A 684 -26.00 -16.51 -1.05
N ASP A 685 -25.53 -17.73 -0.84
CA ASP A 685 -25.07 -18.61 -1.92
C ASP A 685 -26.08 -19.72 -2.20
N ASN A 686 -26.38 -19.96 -3.46
CA ASN A 686 -27.23 -21.03 -3.98
C ASN A 686 -28.57 -21.22 -3.23
N PRO A 687 -29.41 -20.18 -3.10
CA PRO A 687 -30.71 -20.31 -2.44
C PRO A 687 -31.54 -21.42 -3.10
N PRO A 688 -32.30 -22.22 -2.32
CA PRO A 688 -33.06 -23.39 -2.87
C PRO A 688 -34.20 -22.97 -3.79
N HIS A 689 -34.74 -21.78 -3.64
CA HIS A 689 -35.86 -21.25 -4.42
C HIS A 689 -35.61 -19.81 -4.84
N PRO A 690 -36.30 -19.32 -5.90
CA PRO A 690 -36.29 -17.90 -6.26
C PRO A 690 -36.73 -17.00 -5.10
N ILE A 691 -36.00 -15.93 -4.86
CA ILE A 691 -36.18 -15.03 -3.70
C ILE A 691 -37.19 -13.95 -4.05
N LYS A 692 -38.23 -13.80 -3.24
CA LYS A 692 -39.22 -12.72 -3.36
C LYS A 692 -38.86 -11.50 -2.53
N ALA A 693 -38.29 -11.70 -1.37
CA ALA A 693 -37.80 -10.59 -0.53
C ALA A 693 -36.57 -11.00 0.30
N VAL A 694 -35.75 -10.00 0.62
CA VAL A 694 -34.66 -10.13 1.61
C VAL A 694 -34.77 -9.01 2.62
N ARG A 695 -34.48 -9.32 3.88
CA ARG A 695 -34.49 -8.36 4.98
C ARG A 695 -33.19 -8.46 5.78
N LEU A 696 -32.64 -7.32 6.14
CA LEU A 696 -31.54 -7.22 7.11
C LEU A 696 -32.16 -6.68 8.41
N VAL A 697 -31.87 -7.31 9.53
CA VAL A 697 -32.36 -6.94 10.85
C VAL A 697 -31.17 -6.57 11.75
N CYS A 698 -31.25 -5.44 12.39
CA CYS A 698 -30.23 -4.94 13.31
C CYS A 698 -30.40 -5.58 14.70
N SER A 699 -29.31 -6.11 15.27
CA SER A 699 -29.30 -6.71 16.62
C SER A 699 -28.44 -5.91 17.63
N SER A 700 -27.81 -4.82 17.21
CA SER A 700 -27.06 -3.90 18.09
C SER A 700 -27.63 -2.49 18.08
N GLN A 701 -27.37 -1.75 19.14
CA GLN A 701 -27.65 -0.32 19.17
C GLN A 701 -26.80 0.39 18.11
N GLY A 702 -27.35 1.45 17.51
CA GLY A 702 -26.61 2.27 16.53
C GLY A 702 -25.37 2.91 17.16
N ASN A 703 -24.37 3.04 16.37
CA ASN A 703 -23.02 3.47 16.74
C ASN A 703 -22.83 5.00 16.78
N GLY A 704 -23.91 5.77 16.96
CA GLY A 704 -23.86 7.22 16.90
C GLY A 704 -23.77 7.81 15.50
N ALA A 705 -23.69 7.00 14.43
CA ALA A 705 -23.84 7.47 13.06
C ALA A 705 -25.25 8.06 12.87
N LYS A 706 -25.38 9.11 12.05
CA LYS A 706 -26.65 9.81 11.86
C LYS A 706 -27.68 9.03 11.04
N TYR A 707 -27.24 8.09 10.24
CA TYR A 707 -28.07 7.31 9.34
C TYR A 707 -27.41 5.95 9.03
N VAL A 708 -28.16 5.07 8.40
CA VAL A 708 -27.65 3.85 7.78
C VAL A 708 -27.65 4.04 6.26
N SER A 709 -26.55 3.76 5.60
CA SER A 709 -26.46 3.73 4.13
C SER A 709 -26.93 2.39 3.61
N ILE A 710 -27.64 2.38 2.50
CA ILE A 710 -28.26 1.18 1.91
C ILE A 710 -27.83 1.08 0.47
N GLN A 711 -27.25 -0.06 0.10
CA GLN A 711 -26.86 -0.36 -1.27
C GLN A 711 -27.93 -1.22 -1.96
N PRO A 712 -28.12 -1.07 -3.29
CA PRO A 712 -28.83 -2.06 -4.06
C PRO A 712 -28.13 -3.45 -3.95
N PRO A 713 -28.89 -4.54 -3.88
CA PRO A 713 -28.28 -5.88 -3.81
C PRO A 713 -27.49 -6.20 -5.11
N THR A 714 -26.34 -6.84 -4.95
CA THR A 714 -25.60 -7.40 -6.08
C THR A 714 -26.02 -8.85 -6.28
N ILE A 715 -26.55 -9.17 -7.45
CA ILE A 715 -27.23 -10.45 -7.72
C ILE A 715 -26.61 -11.10 -8.94
N TRP A 716 -26.10 -12.33 -8.78
CA TRP A 716 -25.58 -13.13 -9.87
C TRP A 716 -26.63 -14.18 -10.29
N PRO A 717 -26.95 -14.29 -11.58
CA PRO A 717 -27.94 -15.22 -12.06
C PRO A 717 -27.57 -16.68 -11.80
N ARG A 718 -28.55 -17.56 -11.76
CA ARG A 718 -28.31 -18.99 -11.80
C ARG A 718 -27.76 -19.37 -13.19
N LEU A 719 -26.73 -20.21 -13.24
CA LEU A 719 -25.96 -20.52 -14.44
C LEU A 719 -26.40 -21.84 -15.07
#